data_aaddd5154b708b62a6b0f77993232e71
#
_entry.id   aaddd5154b708b62a6b0f77993232e71
#
_cell.length_a   1.000
_cell.length_b   1.000
_cell.length_c   1.000
_cell.angle_alpha   90.00
_cell.angle_beta   90.00
_cell.angle_gamma   90.00
#
_symmetry.space_group_name_H-M   'P 1'
#
loop_
_entity.id
_entity.type
_entity.pdbx_description
1 polymer ?
#
loop_
_entity_poly.entity_id
_entity_poly.type
_entity_poly.pdbx_seq_one_letter_code
_entity_poly.pdbx_strand_id
1 'polypeptide(L)'
;MVKKNAKTLKFEALDKELQNLLYSCDNSNLISVLKEEKNPLHLEQLAQLDVKSCKNLGFPVLWSLYENDFIPFEENFLLERLCDALFLMNKYKEIGSFILKRPVIAEKLCTKLPFFLTDNFSTNTFLYDSLLILAEKRYFKDTQVLPNFLEILLSPLKTSTANSYCRFIEDFNPTTEELLPSQQTLFALLSSDKTSVVNFVMKLIKQIADEKAFDFQSFSDNFALCFTTQKITKSQLIGLNILEKYYKKQAPTNPDYREQLAVLFTVPDVKLQEKVANLLTTYFNHEGLPEVIAPYCDYLKGKAQDLLQSLPSPTSSENSENSENSHTSHNSHTSHSSQTARPLTPVPCPLTPEDLLFLLGDCLRERTAATIDLFFEGLVQLQDQLPENFKEQLAPYITQVNGMYYSNVQLAALQLLLAGWVENRPLESPEEWRKMHNQVGRLNIEEEEPFKQACVLHNVWYLRDEIPYLLYKVRATLSKLKSGSKLPFLSTPTHAPFYMDAETLADRLLAYQTAGKEVDLDDLVVACNRLLLSTITPEAQEKVRSLSGQYAPALGYLFGLSDVVTPTEELLPLWTQITRLKHPNKVFTEFEATVAKDYLSAVKPFFPSYEIEGEFKQFFLEKVYVDDYYNYTLASPFDSSVFDRLPYNCYNAGAYDRWDTDTLRYVISLNPQYVDVLLGKYTPLYVGDSDAETQRNLREPLQLLLEYDLPVHHGGWIFVGMALLHDKKETRDLATEYILRAISRDEDLSYLQHFLADILAQKLTPINRFVEFLDMPTRDPKIKAFQKAVVEAYLPLAEKQEKKPTNHKKLANWLIS
;
A
#
# COMPACT_ATOMS: atom_id res chain seq x y z
N MET A 1 12.36 25.13 56.83
CA MET A 1 13.72 25.38 56.32
C MET A 1 13.61 25.70 54.87
N VAL A 2 13.99 26.91 54.49
CA VAL A 2 13.88 27.46 53.12
C VAL A 2 14.97 26.77 52.30
N LYS A 3 14.60 25.95 51.30
CA LYS A 3 15.53 25.44 50.29
C LYS A 3 15.95 26.65 49.43
N LYS A 4 17.18 27.12 49.56
CA LYS A 4 17.83 28.01 48.63
C LYS A 4 17.74 27.43 47.23
N ASN A 5 17.31 28.21 46.26
CA ASN A 5 17.40 27.93 44.80
C ASN A 5 18.87 27.63 44.43
N ALA A 6 19.25 26.36 44.38
CA ALA A 6 20.50 25.95 43.79
C ALA A 6 20.40 26.27 42.31
N LYS A 7 21.40 27.00 41.78
CA LYS A 7 21.47 27.35 40.36
C LYS A 7 21.74 26.08 39.57
N THR A 8 20.83 25.63 38.79
CA THR A 8 21.02 24.47 37.89
C THR A 8 22.13 24.76 36.89
N LEU A 9 23.02 23.78 36.68
CA LEU A 9 24.20 23.88 35.80
C LEU A 9 23.84 23.22 34.43
N LYS A 10 24.05 23.95 33.34
CA LYS A 10 23.87 23.35 32.00
C LYS A 10 25.01 22.42 31.63
N PHE A 11 24.76 21.42 30.79
CA PHE A 11 25.73 20.41 30.37
C PHE A 11 27.04 21.04 29.81
N GLU A 12 26.93 22.09 28.99
CA GLU A 12 28.04 22.80 28.40
C GLU A 12 28.87 23.56 29.41
N ALA A 13 28.36 23.76 30.61
CA ALA A 13 29.05 24.41 31.73
C ALA A 13 29.77 23.42 32.69
N LEU A 14 29.62 22.12 32.43
CA LEU A 14 30.41 21.11 33.17
C LEU A 14 31.90 21.22 32.82
N ASP A 15 32.72 20.73 33.73
CA ASP A 15 34.13 20.55 33.46
C ASP A 15 34.35 19.72 32.18
N LYS A 16 35.34 20.10 31.34
CA LYS A 16 35.62 19.42 30.08
C LYS A 16 36.03 17.96 30.25
N GLU A 17 36.73 17.64 31.30
CA GLU A 17 37.16 16.29 31.64
C GLU A 17 35.96 15.43 31.97
N LEU A 18 34.98 15.97 32.74
CA LEU A 18 33.71 15.34 33.02
C LEU A 18 32.86 15.17 31.76
N GLN A 19 32.76 16.19 30.90
CA GLN A 19 32.04 16.07 29.63
C GLN A 19 32.63 14.94 28.76
N ASN A 20 33.94 14.88 28.63
CA ASN A 20 34.64 13.83 27.88
C ASN A 20 34.39 12.44 28.48
N LEU A 21 34.40 12.33 29.79
CA LEU A 21 34.11 11.08 30.51
C LEU A 21 32.69 10.59 30.19
N LEU A 22 31.69 11.49 30.21
CA LEU A 22 30.28 11.19 29.91
C LEU A 22 30.05 10.76 28.45
N TYR A 23 30.91 11.21 27.52
CA TYR A 23 30.80 10.82 26.09
C TYR A 23 31.59 9.57 25.73
N SER A 24 32.68 9.29 26.40
CA SER A 24 33.68 8.29 25.99
C SER A 24 33.58 6.95 26.73
N CYS A 25 32.99 6.92 27.91
CA CYS A 25 32.93 5.70 28.71
C CYS A 25 31.75 4.83 28.40
N ASP A 26 32.00 3.52 28.34
CA ASP A 26 30.91 2.51 28.43
C ASP A 26 30.18 2.61 29.77
N ASN A 27 28.85 2.42 29.77
CA ASN A 27 28.01 2.64 30.96
C ASN A 27 28.46 1.88 32.19
N SER A 28 28.98 0.66 32.03
CA SER A 28 29.49 -0.16 33.14
C SER A 28 30.76 0.42 33.76
N ASN A 29 31.64 1.00 32.94
CA ASN A 29 32.89 1.62 33.37
C ASN A 29 32.66 3.02 33.94
N LEU A 30 31.71 3.80 33.37
CA LEU A 30 31.40 5.15 33.82
C LEU A 30 31.07 5.20 35.32
N ILE A 31 30.15 4.33 35.75
CA ILE A 31 29.72 4.30 37.15
C ILE A 31 30.83 3.88 38.10
N SER A 32 31.70 2.95 37.70
CA SER A 32 32.88 2.54 38.48
C SER A 32 33.86 3.68 38.60
N VAL A 33 34.17 4.38 37.50
CA VAL A 33 35.06 5.54 37.47
C VAL A 33 34.53 6.65 38.38
N LEU A 34 33.24 7.02 38.28
CA LEU A 34 32.66 8.06 39.11
C LEU A 34 32.60 7.70 40.61
N LYS A 35 32.45 6.42 40.95
CA LYS A 35 32.49 5.94 42.33
C LYS A 35 33.91 5.92 42.92
N GLU A 36 34.90 5.67 42.10
CA GLU A 36 36.31 5.64 42.46
C GLU A 36 36.96 7.04 42.38
N GLU A 37 36.30 7.96 41.68
CA GLU A 37 36.77 9.30 41.44
C GLU A 37 36.77 10.12 42.74
N LYS A 38 37.92 10.68 43.08
CA LYS A 38 38.10 11.51 44.26
C LYS A 38 37.88 13.01 43.99
N ASN A 39 37.34 13.36 42.80
CA ASN A 39 37.12 14.76 42.43
C ASN A 39 35.73 15.23 42.92
N PRO A 40 35.66 15.94 44.03
CA PRO A 40 34.38 16.38 44.63
C PRO A 40 33.66 17.39 43.72
N LEU A 41 34.36 18.08 42.81
CA LEU A 41 33.82 19.06 41.88
C LEU A 41 32.91 18.37 40.85
N HIS A 42 33.34 17.24 40.30
CA HIS A 42 32.54 16.48 39.32
C HIS A 42 31.25 15.96 39.92
N LEU A 43 31.28 15.44 41.14
CA LEU A 43 30.07 14.95 41.81
C LEU A 43 29.13 16.10 42.17
N GLU A 44 29.66 17.26 42.57
CA GLU A 44 28.84 18.45 42.82
C GLU A 44 28.20 19.00 41.56
N GLN A 45 28.94 19.03 40.46
CA GLN A 45 28.42 19.45 39.13
C GLN A 45 27.31 18.52 38.64
N LEU A 46 27.47 17.22 38.78
CA LEU A 46 26.43 16.23 38.41
C LEU A 46 25.15 16.39 39.27
N ALA A 47 25.32 16.62 40.58
CA ALA A 47 24.18 16.82 41.47
C ALA A 47 23.38 18.12 41.19
N GLN A 48 24.00 19.09 40.51
CA GLN A 48 23.38 20.36 40.10
C GLN A 48 23.01 20.38 38.60
N LEU A 49 23.17 19.29 37.89
CA LEU A 49 22.98 19.22 36.44
C LEU A 49 21.52 19.46 36.03
N ASP A 50 21.33 20.38 35.09
CA ASP A 50 20.07 20.49 34.35
C ASP A 50 20.03 19.36 33.33
N VAL A 51 19.34 18.29 33.72
CA VAL A 51 19.23 17.06 32.92
C VAL A 51 18.62 17.34 31.53
N LYS A 52 17.76 18.37 31.40
CA LYS A 52 17.17 18.79 30.11
C LYS A 52 18.19 19.36 29.13
N SER A 53 19.33 19.84 29.66
CA SER A 53 20.44 20.32 28.81
C SER A 53 21.29 19.18 28.22
N CYS A 54 21.09 17.91 28.67
CA CYS A 54 21.87 16.74 28.25
C CYS A 54 21.36 16.09 26.97
N LYS A 55 21.07 16.88 25.94
CA LYS A 55 20.43 16.40 24.69
C LYS A 55 21.25 15.37 23.92
N ASN A 56 22.56 15.43 24.04
CA ASN A 56 23.50 14.56 23.32
C ASN A 56 23.92 13.29 24.09
N LEU A 57 23.48 13.14 25.33
CA LEU A 57 23.75 11.91 26.11
C LEU A 57 22.68 10.88 25.86
N GLY A 58 23.07 9.66 25.52
CA GLY A 58 22.15 8.54 25.36
C GLY A 58 21.39 8.20 26.66
N PHE A 59 20.16 7.69 26.51
CA PHE A 59 19.34 7.24 27.65
C PHE A 59 20.10 6.33 28.63
N PRO A 60 20.92 5.34 28.19
CA PRO A 60 21.65 4.45 29.10
C PRO A 60 22.60 5.18 30.05
N VAL A 61 23.30 6.20 29.56
CA VAL A 61 24.22 7.02 30.36
C VAL A 61 23.44 7.79 31.41
N LEU A 62 22.41 8.54 31.01
CA LEU A 62 21.54 9.32 31.89
C LEU A 62 20.90 8.43 32.94
N TRP A 63 20.48 7.26 32.51
CA TRP A 63 19.84 6.29 33.38
C TRP A 63 20.80 5.74 34.43
N SER A 64 22.00 5.32 34.05
CA SER A 64 23.04 4.82 34.96
C SER A 64 23.45 5.87 36.00
N LEU A 65 23.56 7.15 35.57
CA LEU A 65 23.82 8.26 36.46
C LEU A 65 22.71 8.47 37.49
N TYR A 66 21.46 8.38 37.02
CA TYR A 66 20.29 8.52 37.89
C TYR A 66 20.16 7.35 38.90
N GLU A 67 20.30 6.09 38.46
CA GLU A 67 20.22 4.91 39.37
C GLU A 67 21.25 4.93 40.47
N ASN A 68 22.36 5.63 40.26
CA ASN A 68 23.42 5.74 41.22
C ASN A 68 23.45 7.10 41.96
N ASP A 69 22.32 7.85 41.91
CA ASP A 69 22.10 9.13 42.60
C ASP A 69 23.10 10.25 42.21
N PHE A 70 23.74 10.17 41.04
CA PHE A 70 24.64 11.20 40.58
C PHE A 70 23.95 12.44 39.99
N ILE A 71 22.77 12.29 39.39
CA ILE A 71 21.99 13.39 38.79
C ILE A 71 20.57 13.45 39.37
N PRO A 72 19.93 14.66 39.39
CA PRO A 72 18.55 14.80 39.84
C PRO A 72 17.57 14.11 38.86
N PHE A 73 16.46 13.62 39.40
CA PHE A 73 15.41 12.96 38.63
C PHE A 73 14.49 13.98 37.95
N GLU A 74 14.51 14.02 36.62
CA GLU A 74 13.59 14.78 35.77
C GLU A 74 12.68 13.82 35.01
N GLU A 75 11.53 13.56 35.57
CA GLU A 75 10.60 12.50 35.16
C GLU A 75 10.16 12.61 33.70
N ASN A 76 9.68 13.78 33.25
CA ASN A 76 9.16 13.95 31.89
C ASN A 76 10.25 13.77 30.83
N PHE A 77 11.44 14.33 31.09
CA PHE A 77 12.58 14.22 30.17
C PHE A 77 13.07 12.77 30.06
N LEU A 78 13.17 12.06 31.19
CA LEU A 78 13.57 10.65 31.19
C LEU A 78 12.54 9.74 30.52
N LEU A 79 11.25 10.05 30.64
CA LEU A 79 10.20 9.31 29.94
C LEU A 79 10.26 9.52 28.42
N GLU A 80 10.47 10.75 27.95
CA GLU A 80 10.69 11.05 26.53
C GLU A 80 11.91 10.31 26.00
N ARG A 81 13.01 10.36 26.72
CA ARG A 81 14.26 9.67 26.32
C ARG A 81 14.16 8.14 26.42
N LEU A 82 13.36 7.62 27.35
CA LEU A 82 13.05 6.20 27.41
C LEU A 82 12.25 5.74 26.19
N CYS A 83 11.27 6.52 25.75
CA CYS A 83 10.53 6.25 24.52
C CYS A 83 11.47 6.23 23.32
N ASP A 84 12.33 7.26 23.15
CA ASP A 84 13.31 7.31 22.08
C ASP A 84 14.26 6.10 22.10
N ALA A 85 14.72 5.68 23.29
CA ALA A 85 15.58 4.51 23.43
C ALA A 85 14.88 3.18 23.11
N LEU A 86 13.61 3.06 23.44
CA LEU A 86 12.77 1.89 23.11
C LEU A 86 12.59 1.74 21.59
N PHE A 87 12.55 2.85 20.84
CA PHE A 87 12.47 2.83 19.39
C PHE A 87 13.80 2.53 18.67
N LEU A 88 14.93 2.88 19.30
CA LEU A 88 16.23 2.84 18.63
C LEU A 88 17.04 1.55 18.86
N MET A 89 16.70 0.69 19.83
CA MET A 89 17.62 -0.38 20.23
C MET A 89 17.00 -1.71 20.65
N ASN A 90 17.27 -2.75 19.87
CA ASN A 90 17.09 -4.19 20.18
C ASN A 90 17.97 -4.70 21.38
N LYS A 91 18.63 -3.84 22.13
CA LYS A 91 19.66 -4.23 23.11
C LYS A 91 19.22 -4.27 24.57
N TYR A 92 18.04 -3.80 24.95
CA TYR A 92 17.71 -3.61 26.37
C TYR A 92 16.63 -4.56 26.92
N LYS A 93 16.96 -5.84 27.02
CA LYS A 93 16.20 -6.81 27.85
C LYS A 93 16.04 -6.36 29.34
N GLU A 94 16.85 -5.41 29.77
CA GLU A 94 16.88 -4.92 31.14
C GLU A 94 15.85 -3.82 31.44
N ILE A 95 15.31 -3.12 30.44
CA ILE A 95 14.36 -2.03 30.64
C ILE A 95 13.03 -2.54 31.21
N GLY A 96 12.54 -3.70 30.79
CA GLY A 96 11.33 -4.31 31.38
C GLY A 96 11.52 -4.61 32.87
N SER A 97 12.65 -5.18 33.25
CA SER A 97 13.03 -5.45 34.64
C SER A 97 13.19 -4.15 35.45
N PHE A 98 13.62 -3.09 34.82
CA PHE A 98 13.80 -1.77 35.39
C PHE A 98 12.45 -1.09 35.70
N ILE A 99 11.55 -1.03 34.69
CA ILE A 99 10.21 -0.46 34.84
C ILE A 99 9.45 -1.20 35.96
N LEU A 100 9.60 -2.53 36.04
CA LEU A 100 8.97 -3.35 37.10
C LEU A 100 9.41 -3.02 38.51
N LYS A 101 10.61 -2.49 38.69
CA LYS A 101 11.10 -2.08 40.02
C LYS A 101 10.56 -0.71 40.49
N ARG A 102 9.87 0.02 39.60
CA ARG A 102 9.45 1.41 39.84
C ARG A 102 8.01 1.69 39.37
N PRO A 103 7.01 1.32 40.22
CA PRO A 103 5.60 1.38 39.83
C PRO A 103 5.13 2.77 39.39
N VAL A 104 5.65 3.85 39.97
CA VAL A 104 5.27 5.22 39.56
C VAL A 104 5.69 5.56 38.15
N ILE A 105 6.86 5.09 37.70
CA ILE A 105 7.35 5.28 36.35
C ILE A 105 6.55 4.40 35.35
N ALA A 106 6.27 3.16 35.75
CA ALA A 106 5.44 2.25 34.98
C ALA A 106 4.04 2.84 34.72
N GLU A 107 3.38 3.38 35.73
CA GLU A 107 2.06 4.01 35.64
C GLU A 107 2.07 5.22 34.69
N LYS A 108 3.06 6.12 34.82
CA LYS A 108 3.17 7.30 33.96
C LYS A 108 3.60 6.97 32.53
N LEU A 109 4.45 5.99 32.32
CA LEU A 109 4.80 5.46 31.03
C LEU A 109 3.57 4.90 30.35
N CYS A 110 2.76 4.13 31.06
CA CYS A 110 1.55 3.52 30.56
C CYS A 110 0.47 4.53 30.15
N THR A 111 0.38 5.69 30.79
CA THR A 111 -0.54 6.77 30.40
C THR A 111 -0.07 7.56 29.18
N LYS A 112 1.23 7.65 28.91
CA LYS A 112 1.80 8.41 27.79
C LYS A 112 2.14 7.56 26.55
N LEU A 113 2.42 6.28 26.74
CA LEU A 113 2.80 5.35 25.68
C LEU A 113 1.82 5.27 24.49
N PRO A 114 0.49 5.28 24.68
CA PRO A 114 -0.44 5.24 23.57
C PRO A 114 -0.23 6.34 22.54
N PHE A 115 0.20 7.53 22.96
CA PHE A 115 0.45 8.66 22.05
C PHE A 115 1.75 8.51 21.24
N PHE A 116 2.71 7.71 21.70
CA PHE A 116 4.01 7.50 21.04
C PHE A 116 4.07 6.24 20.17
N LEU A 117 3.06 5.35 20.23
CA LEU A 117 3.12 4.01 19.64
C LEU A 117 2.44 3.90 18.26
N THR A 118 1.88 4.99 17.73
CA THR A 118 1.01 4.94 16.54
C THR A 118 1.66 4.32 15.30
N ASP A 119 2.96 4.51 15.05
CA ASP A 119 3.60 4.06 13.80
C ASP A 119 4.58 2.88 13.94
N ASN A 120 5.13 2.64 15.13
CA ASN A 120 6.24 1.69 15.29
C ASN A 120 5.96 0.51 16.24
N PHE A 121 4.72 0.35 16.73
CA PHE A 121 4.37 -0.68 17.70
C PHE A 121 4.58 -2.11 17.16
N SER A 122 4.36 -2.32 15.87
CA SER A 122 4.46 -3.63 15.23
C SER A 122 5.88 -4.14 15.02
N THR A 123 6.87 -3.23 14.97
CA THR A 123 8.27 -3.57 14.66
C THR A 123 9.14 -3.77 15.90
N ASN A 124 8.63 -3.42 17.09
CA ASN A 124 9.37 -3.50 18.33
C ASN A 124 8.81 -4.58 19.28
N THR A 125 9.19 -5.83 19.04
CA THR A 125 8.81 -6.99 19.87
C THR A 125 9.17 -6.81 21.35
N PHE A 126 10.24 -6.10 21.65
CA PHE A 126 10.71 -5.86 23.00
C PHE A 126 9.75 -4.92 23.77
N LEU A 127 9.26 -3.87 23.13
CA LEU A 127 8.27 -2.97 23.71
C LEU A 127 6.96 -3.72 24.00
N TYR A 128 6.53 -4.57 23.07
CA TYR A 128 5.35 -5.41 23.21
C TYR A 128 5.45 -6.32 24.43
N ASP A 129 6.54 -7.07 24.55
CA ASP A 129 6.76 -7.99 25.68
C ASP A 129 6.84 -7.24 27.03
N SER A 130 7.47 -6.06 27.06
CA SER A 130 7.55 -5.23 28.25
C SER A 130 6.18 -4.71 28.70
N LEU A 131 5.33 -4.29 27.74
CA LEU A 131 3.97 -3.85 28.02
C LEU A 131 3.08 -5.00 28.51
N LEU A 132 3.23 -6.20 27.93
CA LEU A 132 2.52 -7.39 28.42
C LEU A 132 2.87 -7.72 29.86
N ILE A 133 4.16 -7.70 30.21
CA ILE A 133 4.59 -7.94 31.60
C ILE A 133 4.01 -6.89 32.55
N LEU A 134 3.93 -5.62 32.12
CA LEU A 134 3.30 -4.56 32.92
C LEU A 134 1.78 -4.78 33.04
N ALA A 135 1.12 -5.23 31.97
CA ALA A 135 -0.29 -5.57 31.95
C ALA A 135 -0.60 -6.77 32.87
N GLU A 136 0.17 -7.86 32.77
CA GLU A 136 0.02 -9.04 33.64
C GLU A 136 0.15 -8.70 35.13
N LYS A 137 1.04 -7.78 35.46
CA LYS A 137 1.23 -7.31 36.84
C LYS A 137 0.26 -6.23 37.27
N ARG A 138 -0.71 -5.91 36.45
CA ARG A 138 -1.79 -4.96 36.67
C ARG A 138 -1.36 -3.55 37.09
N TYR A 139 -0.25 -3.05 36.58
CA TYR A 139 0.11 -1.65 36.70
C TYR A 139 -0.86 -0.72 35.95
N PHE A 140 -1.72 -1.28 35.07
CA PHE A 140 -2.75 -0.57 34.32
C PHE A 140 -4.13 -0.56 35.04
N LYS A 141 -4.22 -0.91 36.31
CA LYS A 141 -5.47 -1.25 37.03
C LYS A 141 -6.55 -0.17 37.05
N ASP A 142 -6.17 1.09 37.03
CA ASP A 142 -7.11 2.22 37.15
C ASP A 142 -7.02 3.17 35.96
N THR A 143 -6.48 2.70 34.86
CA THR A 143 -6.09 3.58 33.78
C THR A 143 -7.02 3.43 32.59
N GLN A 144 -7.21 4.53 31.89
CA GLN A 144 -7.85 4.62 30.59
C GLN A 144 -7.04 3.93 29.47
N VAL A 145 -6.20 2.94 29.79
CA VAL A 145 -5.30 2.30 28.81
C VAL A 145 -6.09 1.50 27.80
N LEU A 146 -7.01 0.65 28.24
CA LEU A 146 -7.87 -0.10 27.33
C LEU A 146 -8.73 0.83 26.44
N PRO A 147 -9.45 1.84 27.00
CA PRO A 147 -10.12 2.83 26.17
C PRO A 147 -9.19 3.53 25.17
N ASN A 148 -8.01 3.98 25.62
CA ASN A 148 -7.05 4.67 24.75
C ASN A 148 -6.53 3.76 23.62
N PHE A 149 -6.24 2.47 23.88
CA PHE A 149 -5.84 1.52 22.85
C PHE A 149 -6.96 1.24 21.85
N LEU A 150 -8.21 1.19 22.28
CA LEU A 150 -9.36 1.06 21.41
C LEU A 150 -9.59 2.33 20.57
N GLU A 151 -9.43 3.53 21.17
CA GLU A 151 -9.54 4.80 20.45
C GLU A 151 -8.43 4.96 19.37
N ILE A 152 -7.22 4.51 19.66
CA ILE A 152 -6.13 4.51 18.67
C ILE A 152 -6.48 3.66 17.44
N LEU A 153 -7.21 2.55 17.62
CA LEU A 153 -7.68 1.73 16.49
C LEU A 153 -8.67 2.45 15.55
N LEU A 154 -9.30 3.56 16.01
CA LEU A 154 -10.11 4.44 15.16
C LEU A 154 -9.25 5.34 14.26
N SER A 155 -7.97 5.49 14.58
CA SER A 155 -7.04 6.29 13.77
C SER A 155 -6.64 5.57 12.48
N PRO A 156 -6.17 6.28 11.45
CA PRO A 156 -5.73 5.68 10.18
C PRO A 156 -4.37 4.97 10.35
N LEU A 157 -4.36 3.86 11.06
CA LEU A 157 -3.16 3.05 11.29
C LEU A 157 -2.83 2.18 10.09
N LYS A 158 -1.55 1.83 9.92
CA LYS A 158 -1.14 0.71 9.05
C LYS A 158 -1.75 -0.59 9.58
N THR A 159 -2.11 -1.51 8.69
CA THR A 159 -2.75 -2.79 9.07
C THR A 159 -1.88 -3.60 10.04
N SER A 160 -0.55 -3.61 9.87
CA SER A 160 0.39 -4.26 10.78
C SER A 160 0.33 -3.68 12.19
N THR A 161 0.32 -2.35 12.30
CA THR A 161 0.21 -1.63 13.58
C THR A 161 -1.13 -1.91 14.25
N ALA A 162 -2.24 -1.81 13.51
CA ALA A 162 -3.57 -2.14 14.02
C ALA A 162 -3.65 -3.59 14.53
N ASN A 163 -3.07 -4.54 13.80
CA ASN A 163 -3.00 -5.95 14.22
C ASN A 163 -2.18 -6.14 15.51
N SER A 164 -1.10 -5.39 15.69
CA SER A 164 -0.31 -5.43 16.92
C SER A 164 -1.10 -4.90 18.12
N TYR A 165 -1.89 -3.84 17.95
CA TYR A 165 -2.81 -3.38 18.99
C TYR A 165 -3.90 -4.41 19.30
N CYS A 166 -4.52 -4.99 18.29
CA CYS A 166 -5.52 -6.05 18.48
C CYS A 166 -4.93 -7.24 19.25
N ARG A 167 -3.74 -7.68 18.86
CA ARG A 167 -3.03 -8.77 19.54
C ARG A 167 -2.69 -8.42 20.98
N PHE A 168 -2.21 -7.19 21.23
CA PHE A 168 -1.91 -6.74 22.58
C PHE A 168 -3.15 -6.75 23.48
N ILE A 169 -4.30 -6.23 23.01
CA ILE A 169 -5.56 -6.25 23.75
C ILE A 169 -6.04 -7.69 23.96
N GLU A 170 -5.85 -8.60 22.99
CA GLU A 170 -6.19 -10.03 23.12
C GLU A 170 -5.33 -10.71 24.19
N ASP A 171 -4.01 -10.45 24.20
CA ASP A 171 -3.06 -10.99 25.20
C ASP A 171 -3.27 -10.33 26.59
N PHE A 172 -3.69 -9.06 26.63
CA PHE A 172 -4.12 -8.37 27.86
C PHE A 172 -5.36 -9.03 28.48
N ASN A 173 -6.19 -9.68 27.65
CA ASN A 173 -7.37 -10.44 28.02
C ASN A 173 -8.33 -9.64 28.96
N PRO A 174 -8.93 -8.54 28.48
CA PRO A 174 -9.79 -7.67 29.28
C PRO A 174 -11.04 -8.41 29.75
N THR A 175 -11.46 -8.12 30.95
CA THR A 175 -12.71 -8.65 31.52
C THR A 175 -13.93 -7.96 30.89
N THR A 176 -15.11 -8.58 31.05
CA THR A 176 -16.38 -7.97 30.62
C THR A 176 -16.64 -6.61 31.26
N GLU A 177 -16.29 -6.47 32.55
CA GLU A 177 -16.44 -5.22 33.31
C GLU A 177 -15.51 -4.10 32.80
N GLU A 178 -14.30 -4.45 32.33
CA GLU A 178 -13.34 -3.50 31.71
C GLU A 178 -13.76 -3.09 30.29
N LEU A 179 -14.39 -3.98 29.53
CA LEU A 179 -14.83 -3.72 28.15
C LEU A 179 -16.12 -2.91 28.05
N LEU A 180 -17.07 -3.14 28.96
CA LEU A 180 -18.41 -2.58 28.90
C LEU A 180 -18.46 -1.04 28.85
N PRO A 181 -17.63 -0.29 29.61
CA PRO A 181 -17.55 1.18 29.47
C PRO A 181 -17.11 1.66 28.09
N SER A 182 -16.36 0.84 27.33
CA SER A 182 -15.84 1.16 26.00
C SER A 182 -16.71 0.63 24.86
N GLN A 183 -17.94 0.17 25.14
CA GLN A 183 -18.80 -0.47 24.13
C GLN A 183 -19.07 0.44 22.91
N GLN A 184 -19.20 1.75 23.09
CA GLN A 184 -19.42 2.67 21.96
C GLN A 184 -18.21 2.74 21.03
N THR A 185 -17.01 2.73 21.58
CA THR A 185 -15.77 2.67 20.79
C THR A 185 -15.68 1.33 20.03
N LEU A 186 -16.04 0.21 20.68
CA LEU A 186 -16.11 -1.10 20.03
C LEU A 186 -17.11 -1.11 18.87
N PHE A 187 -18.28 -0.47 19.03
CA PHE A 187 -19.27 -0.40 17.95
C PHE A 187 -18.78 0.48 16.80
N ALA A 188 -18.15 1.62 17.08
CA ALA A 188 -17.58 2.48 16.06
C ALA A 188 -16.49 1.77 15.24
N LEU A 189 -15.70 0.89 15.86
CA LEU A 189 -14.67 0.09 15.19
C LEU A 189 -15.21 -0.95 14.19
N LEU A 190 -16.51 -1.24 14.20
CA LEU A 190 -17.16 -2.09 13.18
C LEU A 190 -17.14 -1.45 11.79
N SER A 191 -16.98 -0.13 11.70
CA SER A 191 -16.82 0.60 10.44
C SER A 191 -15.38 0.59 9.90
N SER A 192 -14.44 -0.08 10.57
CA SER A 192 -13.04 -0.12 10.16
C SER A 192 -12.87 -0.75 8.77
N ASP A 193 -12.02 -0.13 7.95
CA ASP A 193 -11.59 -0.67 6.65
C ASP A 193 -10.74 -1.95 6.77
N LYS A 194 -10.25 -2.25 7.99
CA LYS A 194 -9.39 -3.39 8.28
C LYS A 194 -10.21 -4.58 8.80
N THR A 195 -10.38 -5.59 7.95
CA THR A 195 -11.13 -6.82 8.31
C THR A 195 -10.61 -7.53 9.56
N SER A 196 -9.31 -7.43 9.85
CA SER A 196 -8.70 -7.97 11.07
C SER A 196 -9.21 -7.26 12.32
N VAL A 197 -9.34 -5.93 12.28
CA VAL A 197 -9.88 -5.12 13.38
C VAL A 197 -11.35 -5.46 13.61
N VAL A 198 -12.17 -5.51 12.54
CA VAL A 198 -13.59 -5.89 12.64
C VAL A 198 -13.74 -7.28 13.25
N ASN A 199 -12.95 -8.26 12.79
CA ASN A 199 -12.98 -9.62 13.32
C ASN A 199 -12.57 -9.70 14.80
N PHE A 200 -11.58 -8.92 15.19
CA PHE A 200 -11.12 -8.82 16.58
C PHE A 200 -12.18 -8.18 17.47
N VAL A 201 -12.68 -7.01 17.07
CA VAL A 201 -13.67 -6.24 17.84
C VAL A 201 -14.97 -7.03 18.00
N MET A 202 -15.42 -7.77 16.98
CA MET A 202 -16.61 -8.60 17.08
C MET A 202 -16.47 -9.71 18.14
N LYS A 203 -15.24 -10.22 18.37
CA LYS A 203 -15.00 -11.16 19.49
C LYS A 203 -15.19 -10.48 20.86
N LEU A 204 -14.71 -9.23 21.01
CA LEU A 204 -14.86 -8.47 22.24
C LEU A 204 -16.33 -8.09 22.47
N ILE A 205 -17.05 -7.66 21.44
CA ILE A 205 -18.49 -7.38 21.52
C ILE A 205 -19.26 -8.62 21.96
N LYS A 206 -18.89 -9.82 21.45
CA LYS A 206 -19.51 -11.07 21.88
C LYS A 206 -19.37 -11.33 23.38
N GLN A 207 -18.26 -10.91 24.02
CA GLN A 207 -18.05 -11.08 25.46
C GLN A 207 -19.02 -10.25 26.30
N ILE A 208 -19.37 -9.03 25.83
CA ILE A 208 -20.24 -8.11 26.58
C ILE A 208 -21.72 -8.19 26.17
N ALA A 209 -22.04 -8.91 25.08
CA ALA A 209 -23.39 -8.92 24.48
C ALA A 209 -24.49 -9.49 25.40
N ASP A 210 -24.13 -10.26 26.42
CA ASP A 210 -25.09 -10.85 27.36
C ASP A 210 -25.30 -9.96 28.65
N GLU A 211 -24.56 -8.86 28.77
CA GLU A 211 -24.67 -7.95 29.92
C GLU A 211 -25.89 -7.07 29.85
N LYS A 212 -26.46 -6.74 31.07
CA LYS A 212 -27.67 -5.91 31.15
C LYS A 212 -27.44 -4.47 30.62
N ALA A 213 -26.24 -3.96 30.71
CA ALA A 213 -25.86 -2.62 30.27
C ALA A 213 -25.37 -2.59 28.82
N PHE A 214 -25.51 -3.69 28.07
CA PHE A 214 -25.20 -3.73 26.66
C PHE A 214 -26.19 -2.89 25.85
N ASP A 215 -25.70 -1.90 25.13
CA ASP A 215 -26.49 -1.03 24.26
C ASP A 215 -26.75 -1.73 22.90
N PHE A 216 -27.83 -2.52 22.87
CA PHE A 216 -28.19 -3.29 21.69
C PHE A 216 -28.55 -2.39 20.49
N GLN A 217 -29.20 -1.23 20.72
CA GLN A 217 -29.58 -0.35 19.62
C GLN A 217 -28.36 0.20 18.91
N SER A 218 -27.40 0.78 19.65
CA SER A 218 -26.15 1.26 19.09
C SER A 218 -25.33 0.15 18.42
N PHE A 219 -25.33 -1.07 19.01
CA PHE A 219 -24.71 -2.22 18.36
C PHE A 219 -25.37 -2.53 17.02
N SER A 220 -26.69 -2.63 16.97
CA SER A 220 -27.44 -2.98 15.74
C SER A 220 -27.15 -1.99 14.61
N ASP A 221 -27.21 -0.69 14.91
CA ASP A 221 -26.99 0.38 13.95
C ASP A 221 -25.57 0.33 13.35
N ASN A 222 -24.55 0.12 14.18
CA ASN A 222 -23.17 0.00 13.72
C ASN A 222 -22.89 -1.35 13.04
N PHE A 223 -23.55 -2.44 13.46
CA PHE A 223 -23.36 -3.76 12.86
C PHE A 223 -23.85 -3.79 11.41
N ALA A 224 -24.86 -3.01 11.05
CA ALA A 224 -25.33 -2.89 9.67
C ALA A 224 -24.21 -2.44 8.71
N LEU A 225 -23.23 -1.66 9.18
CA LEU A 225 -22.06 -1.25 8.37
C LEU A 225 -21.18 -2.43 7.94
N CYS A 226 -21.24 -3.55 8.65
CA CYS A 226 -20.50 -4.77 8.32
C CYS A 226 -21.12 -5.60 7.19
N PHE A 227 -22.36 -5.30 6.75
CA PHE A 227 -23.09 -6.17 5.81
C PHE A 227 -22.47 -6.19 4.41
N THR A 228 -21.89 -5.09 3.97
CA THR A 228 -21.20 -4.98 2.69
C THR A 228 -19.71 -5.36 2.76
N THR A 229 -19.15 -5.53 3.97
CA THR A 229 -17.73 -5.83 4.16
C THR A 229 -17.43 -7.28 3.83
N GLN A 230 -16.48 -7.50 2.93
CA GLN A 230 -16.05 -8.84 2.51
C GLN A 230 -15.08 -9.48 3.52
N LYS A 231 -14.96 -10.80 3.47
CA LYS A 231 -13.98 -11.61 4.25
C LYS A 231 -14.15 -11.56 5.77
N ILE A 232 -15.33 -11.19 6.27
CA ILE A 232 -15.67 -11.18 7.71
C ILE A 232 -16.86 -12.08 8.07
N THR A 233 -17.12 -13.10 7.29
CA THR A 233 -18.30 -14.01 7.45
C THR A 233 -18.44 -14.56 8.88
N LYS A 234 -17.35 -14.91 9.55
CA LYS A 234 -17.39 -15.36 10.96
C LYS A 234 -17.91 -14.27 11.90
N SER A 235 -17.52 -13.03 11.68
CA SER A 235 -17.98 -11.87 12.48
C SER A 235 -19.43 -11.54 12.17
N GLN A 236 -19.84 -11.61 10.90
CA GLN A 236 -21.25 -11.46 10.53
C GLN A 236 -22.12 -12.52 11.20
N LEU A 237 -21.69 -13.79 11.23
CA LEU A 237 -22.41 -14.86 11.96
C LEU A 237 -22.47 -14.60 13.46
N ILE A 238 -21.41 -14.08 14.09
CA ILE A 238 -21.44 -13.69 15.50
C ILE A 238 -22.48 -12.59 15.74
N GLY A 239 -22.48 -11.55 14.93
CA GLY A 239 -23.44 -10.44 15.04
C GLY A 239 -24.88 -10.91 14.83
N LEU A 240 -25.14 -11.75 13.81
CA LEU A 240 -26.47 -12.36 13.60
C LEU A 240 -26.94 -13.22 14.78
N ASN A 241 -26.02 -13.89 15.48
CA ASN A 241 -26.35 -14.62 16.68
C ASN A 241 -26.71 -13.70 17.87
N ILE A 242 -26.05 -12.53 17.98
CA ILE A 242 -26.40 -11.51 18.97
C ILE A 242 -27.80 -10.96 18.66
N LEU A 243 -28.09 -10.61 17.39
CA LEU A 243 -29.43 -10.17 16.97
C LEU A 243 -30.51 -11.22 17.31
N GLU A 244 -30.28 -12.49 16.99
CA GLU A 244 -31.24 -13.56 17.28
C GLU A 244 -31.52 -13.70 18.78
N LYS A 245 -30.47 -13.67 19.62
CA LYS A 245 -30.64 -13.73 21.08
C LYS A 245 -31.51 -12.58 21.61
N TYR A 246 -31.31 -11.38 21.02
CA TYR A 246 -32.08 -10.23 21.41
C TYR A 246 -33.54 -10.31 20.94
N TYR A 247 -33.76 -10.67 19.66
CA TYR A 247 -35.09 -10.77 19.05
C TYR A 247 -35.95 -11.90 19.66
N LYS A 248 -35.31 -12.90 20.28
CA LYS A 248 -36.03 -13.90 21.10
C LYS A 248 -36.69 -13.28 22.34
N LYS A 249 -36.15 -12.15 22.82
CA LYS A 249 -36.66 -11.48 24.03
C LYS A 249 -37.54 -10.27 23.72
N GLN A 250 -37.25 -9.59 22.62
CA GLN A 250 -37.92 -8.37 22.20
C GLN A 250 -37.96 -8.29 20.68
N ALA A 251 -39.16 -8.10 20.10
CA ALA A 251 -39.31 -7.96 18.65
C ALA A 251 -38.52 -6.79 18.08
N PRO A 252 -38.09 -6.88 16.79
CA PRO A 252 -37.39 -5.76 16.12
C PRO A 252 -38.24 -4.48 16.16
N THR A 253 -37.63 -3.39 16.56
CA THR A 253 -38.28 -2.06 16.64
C THR A 253 -38.19 -1.29 15.33
N ASN A 254 -37.19 -1.59 14.49
CA ASN A 254 -36.97 -0.98 13.19
C ASN A 254 -37.35 -1.97 12.06
N PRO A 255 -38.47 -1.82 11.36
CA PRO A 255 -38.88 -2.71 10.27
C PRO A 255 -37.96 -2.62 9.06
N ASP A 256 -37.32 -1.47 8.80
CA ASP A 256 -36.42 -1.24 7.67
C ASP A 256 -35.08 -1.99 7.80
N TYR A 257 -34.77 -2.47 9.00
CA TYR A 257 -33.56 -3.29 9.22
C TYR A 257 -33.56 -4.60 8.42
N ARG A 258 -34.74 -5.09 8.00
CA ARG A 258 -34.89 -6.27 7.12
C ARG A 258 -34.24 -6.04 5.75
N GLU A 259 -34.29 -4.80 5.21
CA GLU A 259 -33.68 -4.43 3.93
C GLU A 259 -32.17 -4.45 4.05
N GLN A 260 -31.64 -3.95 5.16
CA GLN A 260 -30.21 -4.00 5.43
C GLN A 260 -29.71 -5.43 5.61
N LEU A 261 -30.46 -6.29 6.33
CA LEU A 261 -30.10 -7.71 6.50
C LEU A 261 -30.10 -8.48 5.17
N ALA A 262 -31.01 -8.15 4.25
CA ALA A 262 -31.09 -8.80 2.95
C ALA A 262 -29.80 -8.63 2.10
N VAL A 263 -29.04 -7.55 2.31
CA VAL A 263 -27.73 -7.35 1.65
C VAL A 263 -26.77 -8.52 1.89
N LEU A 264 -26.86 -9.18 3.03
CA LEU A 264 -26.01 -10.33 3.39
C LEU A 264 -26.23 -11.55 2.49
N PHE A 265 -27.31 -11.62 1.72
CA PHE A 265 -27.50 -12.69 0.72
C PHE A 265 -26.47 -12.62 -0.42
N THR A 266 -25.85 -11.48 -0.65
CA THR A 266 -24.75 -11.35 -1.60
C THR A 266 -23.47 -12.09 -1.16
N VAL A 267 -23.34 -12.41 0.13
CA VAL A 267 -22.21 -13.18 0.67
C VAL A 267 -22.38 -14.66 0.32
N PRO A 268 -21.42 -15.31 -0.39
CA PRO A 268 -21.59 -16.67 -0.90
C PRO A 268 -21.35 -17.75 0.18
N ASP A 269 -21.87 -17.55 1.40
CA ASP A 269 -21.80 -18.51 2.51
C ASP A 269 -23.18 -19.05 2.87
N VAL A 270 -23.37 -20.35 2.68
CA VAL A 270 -24.67 -21.02 2.86
C VAL A 270 -25.17 -20.90 4.30
N LYS A 271 -24.29 -21.00 5.31
CA LYS A 271 -24.68 -20.89 6.72
C LYS A 271 -25.11 -19.48 7.08
N LEU A 272 -24.43 -18.48 6.54
CA LEU A 272 -24.79 -17.08 6.74
C LEU A 272 -26.15 -16.78 6.10
N GLN A 273 -26.36 -17.19 4.86
CA GLN A 273 -27.63 -16.99 4.15
C GLN A 273 -28.78 -17.69 4.86
N GLU A 274 -28.59 -18.96 5.30
CA GLU A 274 -29.59 -19.69 6.10
C GLU A 274 -29.92 -18.94 7.40
N LYS A 275 -28.91 -18.38 8.06
CA LYS A 275 -29.12 -17.59 9.30
C LYS A 275 -29.91 -16.32 9.06
N VAL A 276 -29.62 -15.60 7.98
CA VAL A 276 -30.36 -14.38 7.59
C VAL A 276 -31.81 -14.73 7.21
N ALA A 277 -32.01 -15.77 6.41
CA ALA A 277 -33.36 -16.23 6.03
C ALA A 277 -34.20 -16.57 7.26
N ASN A 278 -33.64 -17.33 8.21
CA ASN A 278 -34.30 -17.65 9.47
C ASN A 278 -34.63 -16.41 10.30
N LEU A 279 -33.74 -15.41 10.39
CA LEU A 279 -34.04 -14.19 11.09
C LEU A 279 -35.18 -13.40 10.46
N LEU A 280 -35.14 -13.23 9.14
CA LEU A 280 -36.15 -12.51 8.38
C LEU A 280 -37.53 -13.17 8.49
N THR A 281 -37.63 -14.50 8.35
CA THR A 281 -38.90 -15.23 8.40
C THR A 281 -39.44 -15.40 9.82
N THR A 282 -38.59 -15.38 10.87
CA THR A 282 -39.03 -15.63 12.23
C THR A 282 -39.43 -14.36 12.99
N TYR A 283 -38.71 -13.26 12.76
CA TYR A 283 -38.80 -12.06 13.62
C TYR A 283 -39.36 -10.82 12.91
N PHE A 284 -39.40 -10.80 11.56
CA PHE A 284 -39.91 -9.65 10.81
C PHE A 284 -41.27 -9.95 10.17
N ASN A 285 -42.06 -8.91 9.92
CA ASN A 285 -43.30 -9.05 9.20
C ASN A 285 -43.08 -9.56 7.76
N HIS A 286 -43.89 -10.51 7.31
CA HIS A 286 -43.80 -11.09 5.97
C HIS A 286 -44.38 -10.17 4.89
N GLU A 287 -45.13 -9.15 5.27
CA GLU A 287 -45.70 -8.19 4.31
C GLU A 287 -44.54 -7.35 3.70
N GLY A 288 -44.45 -7.35 2.37
CA GLY A 288 -43.40 -6.70 1.61
C GLY A 288 -42.01 -7.40 1.68
N LEU A 289 -41.91 -8.57 2.33
CA LEU A 289 -40.66 -9.32 2.40
C LEU A 289 -40.21 -9.89 1.05
N PRO A 290 -41.17 -10.41 0.16
CA PRO A 290 -40.78 -10.83 -1.17
C PRO A 290 -40.12 -9.73 -2.02
N GLU A 291 -40.60 -8.49 -1.93
CA GLU A 291 -40.04 -7.33 -2.63
C GLU A 291 -38.61 -7.00 -2.15
N VAL A 292 -38.37 -7.09 -0.85
CA VAL A 292 -37.03 -6.90 -0.25
C VAL A 292 -36.07 -7.98 -0.72
N ILE A 293 -36.52 -9.20 -0.90
CA ILE A 293 -35.66 -10.34 -1.28
C ILE A 293 -35.47 -10.44 -2.80
N ALA A 294 -36.40 -9.95 -3.59
CA ALA A 294 -36.36 -10.07 -5.05
C ALA A 294 -35.02 -9.73 -5.71
N PRO A 295 -34.31 -8.64 -5.32
CA PRO A 295 -32.99 -8.32 -5.87
C PRO A 295 -31.88 -9.35 -5.58
N TYR A 296 -32.10 -10.22 -4.60
CA TYR A 296 -31.10 -11.18 -4.12
C TYR A 296 -31.39 -12.62 -4.50
N CYS A 297 -32.46 -12.90 -5.22
CA CYS A 297 -32.91 -14.27 -5.54
C CYS A 297 -31.85 -15.10 -6.24
N ASP A 298 -31.05 -14.50 -7.13
CA ASP A 298 -30.00 -15.18 -7.88
C ASP A 298 -28.76 -15.54 -7.00
N TYR A 299 -28.63 -14.93 -5.85
CA TYR A 299 -27.53 -15.21 -4.89
C TYR A 299 -27.88 -16.29 -3.88
N LEU A 300 -29.18 -16.63 -3.72
CA LEU A 300 -29.67 -17.55 -2.70
C LEU A 300 -29.19 -18.98 -2.95
N LYS A 301 -28.76 -19.67 -1.87
CA LYS A 301 -28.27 -21.05 -1.94
C LYS A 301 -28.84 -21.92 -0.82
N GLY A 302 -29.07 -23.18 -1.16
CA GLY A 302 -29.50 -24.22 -0.22
C GLY A 302 -30.78 -23.89 0.54
N LYS A 303 -30.82 -24.16 1.83
CA LYS A 303 -32.03 -23.97 2.65
C LYS A 303 -32.53 -22.53 2.72
N ALA A 304 -31.69 -21.52 2.51
CA ALA A 304 -32.13 -20.13 2.44
C ALA A 304 -33.09 -19.93 1.25
N GLN A 305 -32.77 -20.56 0.13
CA GLN A 305 -33.64 -20.53 -1.07
C GLN A 305 -34.98 -21.23 -0.80
N ASP A 306 -34.94 -22.39 -0.16
CA ASP A 306 -36.17 -23.15 0.14
C ASP A 306 -37.10 -22.38 1.10
N LEU A 307 -36.54 -21.78 2.14
CA LEU A 307 -37.26 -21.00 3.16
C LEU A 307 -37.95 -19.76 2.55
N LEU A 308 -37.28 -19.06 1.66
CA LEU A 308 -37.76 -17.80 1.11
C LEU A 308 -38.68 -18.00 -0.10
N GLN A 309 -38.54 -19.09 -0.87
CA GLN A 309 -39.48 -19.47 -1.95
C GLN A 309 -40.83 -19.96 -1.41
N SER A 310 -40.90 -20.39 -0.15
CA SER A 310 -42.17 -20.81 0.48
C SER A 310 -43.04 -19.63 0.96
N LEU A 311 -42.57 -18.39 0.83
CA LEU A 311 -43.34 -17.19 1.18
C LEU A 311 -44.45 -16.94 0.11
N PRO A 312 -45.67 -16.55 0.49
CA PRO A 312 -46.73 -16.27 -0.47
C PRO A 312 -46.39 -15.10 -1.37
N SER A 313 -46.31 -15.35 -2.68
CA SER A 313 -46.06 -14.31 -3.69
C SER A 313 -47.28 -13.37 -3.78
N PRO A 314 -47.06 -12.05 -3.92
CA PRO A 314 -48.13 -11.14 -4.24
C PRO A 314 -48.71 -11.52 -5.62
N THR A 315 -50.04 -11.66 -5.71
CA THR A 315 -50.80 -11.94 -6.93
C THR A 315 -50.47 -10.90 -7.99
N SER A 316 -49.74 -11.31 -9.01
CA SER A 316 -49.52 -10.52 -10.23
C SER A 316 -50.82 -10.55 -11.05
N SER A 317 -51.41 -9.40 -11.28
CA SER A 317 -52.34 -9.18 -12.36
C SER A 317 -51.60 -9.25 -13.70
N GLU A 318 -52.12 -10.12 -14.55
CA GLU A 318 -51.69 -10.39 -15.91
C GLU A 318 -51.62 -9.13 -16.80
N ASN A 319 -50.57 -9.06 -17.59
CA ASN A 319 -50.73 -8.70 -19.00
C ASN A 319 -49.56 -9.29 -19.81
N SER A 320 -49.95 -10.27 -20.63
CA SER A 320 -49.18 -10.85 -21.70
C SER A 320 -49.10 -9.88 -22.90
N GLU A 321 -47.95 -9.80 -23.56
CA GLU A 321 -47.91 -9.83 -25.02
C GLU A 321 -46.51 -10.19 -25.54
N ASN A 322 -46.58 -11.11 -26.51
CA ASN A 322 -45.54 -11.74 -27.30
C ASN A 322 -44.62 -10.76 -28.07
N SER A 323 -43.37 -11.15 -28.30
CA SER A 323 -42.91 -11.31 -29.71
C SER A 323 -41.60 -12.09 -29.82
N GLU A 324 -41.64 -12.96 -30.81
CA GLU A 324 -40.67 -13.98 -31.20
C GLU A 324 -39.48 -13.44 -31.97
N ASN A 325 -38.40 -14.21 -31.87
CA ASN A 325 -37.45 -14.63 -32.92
C ASN A 325 -36.81 -13.62 -33.89
N SER A 326 -35.45 -13.65 -33.93
CA SER A 326 -34.82 -14.23 -35.11
C SER A 326 -33.29 -14.36 -34.97
N HIS A 327 -32.83 -15.59 -35.25
CA HIS A 327 -31.41 -15.91 -35.53
C HIS A 327 -30.98 -15.25 -36.84
N THR A 328 -29.74 -14.76 -36.89
CA THR A 328 -28.91 -14.93 -38.08
C THR A 328 -27.43 -14.86 -37.72
N SER A 329 -26.72 -15.93 -37.99
CA SER A 329 -25.30 -16.10 -38.00
C SER A 329 -24.66 -15.38 -39.18
N HIS A 330 -23.51 -14.70 -38.94
CA HIS A 330 -22.45 -14.59 -39.96
C HIS A 330 -21.06 -14.58 -39.34
N ASN A 331 -20.33 -15.62 -39.71
CA ASN A 331 -18.87 -15.75 -39.52
C ASN A 331 -18.12 -14.69 -40.30
N SER A 332 -17.16 -14.03 -39.67
CA SER A 332 -15.90 -13.70 -40.33
C SER A 332 -14.80 -13.60 -39.31
N HIS A 333 -13.75 -14.40 -39.50
CA HIS A 333 -12.53 -14.43 -38.73
C HIS A 333 -11.76 -13.14 -38.88
N THR A 334 -11.49 -12.45 -37.75
CA THR A 334 -10.28 -11.66 -37.54
C THR A 334 -9.99 -11.69 -36.03
N SER A 335 -8.85 -12.29 -35.69
CA SER A 335 -8.35 -12.46 -34.36
C SER A 335 -7.95 -11.11 -33.75
N HIS A 336 -8.80 -10.53 -32.93
CA HIS A 336 -8.43 -9.59 -31.89
C HIS A 336 -9.06 -10.06 -30.59
N SER A 337 -8.20 -10.31 -29.60
CA SER A 337 -8.59 -10.68 -28.24
C SER A 337 -9.61 -9.69 -27.72
N SER A 338 -10.86 -10.11 -27.62
CA SER A 338 -11.91 -9.33 -26.97
C SER A 338 -11.67 -9.40 -25.45
N GLN A 339 -10.91 -8.43 -24.92
CA GLN A 339 -11.06 -8.07 -23.51
C GLN A 339 -12.54 -7.74 -23.29
N THR A 340 -13.21 -8.46 -22.42
CA THR A 340 -14.47 -8.00 -21.83
C THR A 340 -14.14 -6.77 -21.01
N ALA A 341 -14.17 -5.61 -21.67
CA ALA A 341 -13.81 -4.34 -21.07
C ALA A 341 -14.72 -4.06 -19.87
N ARG A 342 -14.14 -3.93 -18.69
CA ARG A 342 -14.83 -3.27 -17.57
C ARG A 342 -15.31 -1.91 -18.08
N PRO A 343 -16.55 -1.51 -17.77
CA PRO A 343 -17.01 -0.17 -18.15
C PRO A 343 -16.06 0.85 -17.55
N LEU A 344 -15.44 1.63 -18.41
CA LEU A 344 -14.52 2.70 -18.00
C LEU A 344 -15.33 3.76 -17.25
N THR A 345 -14.98 4.02 -16.01
CA THR A 345 -15.63 5.06 -15.20
C THR A 345 -14.85 6.36 -15.40
N PRO A 346 -15.47 7.42 -15.97
CA PRO A 346 -14.82 8.70 -16.08
C PRO A 346 -14.43 9.25 -14.72
N VAL A 347 -13.25 9.87 -14.65
CA VAL A 347 -12.75 10.55 -13.44
C VAL A 347 -12.90 12.05 -13.67
N PRO A 348 -13.78 12.77 -12.91
CA PRO A 348 -13.95 14.19 -13.09
C PRO A 348 -12.71 14.95 -12.60
N CYS A 349 -12.23 15.88 -13.41
CA CYS A 349 -11.29 16.89 -12.96
C CYS A 349 -12.04 17.93 -12.08
N PRO A 350 -11.43 18.49 -11.03
CA PRO A 350 -12.03 19.56 -10.23
C PRO A 350 -12.51 20.72 -11.11
N LEU A 351 -13.74 21.17 -10.89
CA LEU A 351 -14.37 22.27 -11.65
C LEU A 351 -14.43 23.57 -10.86
N THR A 352 -14.31 23.49 -9.54
CA THR A 352 -14.40 24.63 -8.62
C THR A 352 -13.22 24.61 -7.62
N PRO A 353 -12.88 25.76 -7.01
CA PRO A 353 -11.91 25.81 -5.93
C PRO A 353 -12.28 24.90 -4.73
N GLU A 354 -13.57 24.75 -4.44
CA GLU A 354 -14.07 23.88 -3.38
C GLU A 354 -13.81 22.41 -3.70
N ASP A 355 -14.04 21.97 -4.94
CA ASP A 355 -13.69 20.62 -5.40
C ASP A 355 -12.20 20.35 -5.24
N LEU A 356 -11.37 21.37 -5.52
CA LEU A 356 -9.91 21.27 -5.39
C LEU A 356 -9.49 21.08 -3.92
N LEU A 357 -10.11 21.78 -2.97
CA LEU A 357 -9.86 21.60 -1.54
C LEU A 357 -10.32 20.21 -1.06
N PHE A 358 -11.47 19.74 -1.57
CA PHE A 358 -11.96 18.41 -1.26
C PHE A 358 -10.98 17.32 -1.75
N LEU A 359 -10.52 17.45 -3.00
CA LEU A 359 -9.54 16.55 -3.59
C LEU A 359 -8.19 16.56 -2.85
N LEU A 360 -7.77 17.74 -2.33
CA LEU A 360 -6.59 17.83 -1.47
C LEU A 360 -6.76 17.01 -0.18
N GLY A 361 -7.95 17.05 0.42
CA GLY A 361 -8.30 16.20 1.55
C GLY A 361 -8.21 14.70 1.21
N ASP A 362 -8.65 14.32 0.01
CA ASP A 362 -8.53 12.93 -0.48
C ASP A 362 -7.08 12.52 -0.71
N CYS A 363 -6.24 13.41 -1.26
CA CYS A 363 -4.79 13.16 -1.37
C CYS A 363 -4.14 12.81 -0.03
N LEU A 364 -4.64 13.37 1.07
CA LEU A 364 -4.12 13.08 2.41
C LEU A 364 -4.68 11.79 3.02
N ARG A 365 -5.93 11.42 2.68
CA ARG A 365 -6.66 10.31 3.30
C ARG A 365 -6.58 9.02 2.49
N GLU A 366 -6.94 9.06 1.22
CA GLU A 366 -7.21 7.87 0.40
C GLU A 366 -6.07 7.55 -0.57
N ARG A 367 -5.30 8.54 -0.99
CA ARG A 367 -4.10 8.42 -1.83
C ARG A 367 -4.25 7.43 -2.99
N THR A 368 -5.33 7.56 -3.75
CA THR A 368 -5.51 6.74 -4.96
C THR A 368 -4.42 7.09 -5.99
N ALA A 369 -4.16 6.18 -6.92
CA ALA A 369 -3.12 6.40 -7.93
C ALA A 369 -3.30 7.69 -8.75
N ALA A 370 -4.54 8.16 -8.94
CA ALA A 370 -4.86 9.34 -9.73
C ALA A 370 -5.04 10.63 -8.93
N THR A 371 -5.29 10.59 -7.61
CA THR A 371 -5.68 11.78 -6.83
C THR A 371 -4.68 12.91 -6.93
N ILE A 372 -3.38 12.62 -6.81
CA ILE A 372 -2.34 13.65 -6.86
C ILE A 372 -2.25 14.29 -8.26
N ASP A 373 -2.38 13.50 -9.33
CA ASP A 373 -2.32 13.99 -10.71
C ASP A 373 -3.52 14.90 -11.02
N LEU A 374 -4.71 14.53 -10.53
CA LEU A 374 -5.93 15.33 -10.65
C LEU A 374 -5.84 16.63 -9.86
N PHE A 375 -5.24 16.60 -8.66
CA PHE A 375 -5.03 17.80 -7.86
C PHE A 375 -4.09 18.78 -8.58
N PHE A 376 -2.99 18.29 -9.15
CA PHE A 376 -2.04 19.12 -9.91
C PHE A 376 -2.69 19.72 -11.17
N GLU A 377 -3.45 18.90 -11.91
CA GLU A 377 -4.21 19.37 -13.08
C GLU A 377 -5.25 20.42 -12.68
N GLY A 378 -6.09 20.14 -11.69
CA GLY A 378 -7.12 21.04 -11.21
C GLY A 378 -6.54 22.39 -10.76
N LEU A 379 -5.41 22.36 -10.05
CA LEU A 379 -4.72 23.58 -9.61
C LEU A 379 -4.25 24.43 -10.81
N VAL A 380 -3.72 23.80 -11.86
CA VAL A 380 -3.31 24.49 -13.09
C VAL A 380 -4.51 25.06 -13.85
N GLN A 381 -5.61 24.33 -13.94
CA GLN A 381 -6.79 24.77 -14.69
C GLN A 381 -7.55 25.89 -13.97
N LEU A 382 -7.63 25.83 -12.66
CA LEU A 382 -8.40 26.78 -11.83
C LEU A 382 -7.58 27.98 -11.30
N GLN A 383 -6.29 28.12 -11.66
CA GLN A 383 -5.36 29.05 -11.05
C GLN A 383 -5.81 30.51 -11.06
N ASP A 384 -6.63 30.97 -12.04
CA ASP A 384 -7.20 32.30 -12.14
C ASP A 384 -8.58 32.42 -11.52
N GLN A 385 -9.17 31.34 -11.05
CA GLN A 385 -10.48 31.29 -10.39
C GLN A 385 -10.34 31.10 -8.87
N LEU A 386 -9.12 30.92 -8.38
CA LEU A 386 -8.86 30.74 -6.95
C LEU A 386 -9.17 32.04 -6.20
N PRO A 387 -9.95 31.98 -5.10
CA PRO A 387 -10.21 33.18 -4.30
C PRO A 387 -8.92 33.71 -3.66
N GLU A 388 -8.86 35.01 -3.37
CA GLU A 388 -7.67 35.67 -2.82
C GLU A 388 -7.15 34.99 -1.54
N ASN A 389 -8.06 34.48 -0.71
CA ASN A 389 -7.73 33.77 0.53
C ASN A 389 -7.52 32.26 0.35
N PHE A 390 -7.41 31.74 -0.88
CA PHE A 390 -7.27 30.30 -1.13
C PHE A 390 -6.02 29.71 -0.46
N LYS A 391 -4.89 30.42 -0.53
CA LYS A 391 -3.65 30.00 0.14
C LYS A 391 -3.79 29.91 1.66
N GLU A 392 -4.60 30.76 2.25
CA GLU A 392 -4.92 30.72 3.69
C GLU A 392 -5.79 29.52 4.04
N GLN A 393 -6.72 29.14 3.14
CA GLN A 393 -7.54 27.93 3.31
C GLN A 393 -6.70 26.64 3.28
N LEU A 394 -5.51 26.68 2.69
CA LEU A 394 -4.57 25.54 2.69
C LEU A 394 -3.80 25.39 4.01
N ALA A 395 -3.85 26.36 4.93
CA ALA A 395 -3.06 26.35 6.17
C ALA A 395 -3.21 25.05 7.01
N PRO A 396 -4.42 24.46 7.19
CA PRO A 396 -4.56 23.18 7.92
C PRO A 396 -3.81 22.03 7.25
N TYR A 397 -3.85 21.96 5.92
CA TYR A 397 -3.18 20.92 5.13
C TYR A 397 -1.67 21.11 5.16
N ILE A 398 -1.20 22.36 5.03
CA ILE A 398 0.23 22.71 5.12
C ILE A 398 0.77 22.34 6.51
N THR A 399 0.03 22.64 7.57
CA THR A 399 0.43 22.25 8.93
C THR A 399 0.58 20.74 9.08
N GLN A 400 -0.30 19.98 8.44
CA GLN A 400 -0.24 18.52 8.49
C GLN A 400 0.98 17.94 7.75
N VAL A 401 1.42 18.55 6.64
CA VAL A 401 2.51 18.01 5.83
C VAL A 401 3.88 18.61 6.14
N ASN A 402 3.93 19.79 6.78
CA ASN A 402 5.19 20.48 7.05
C ASN A 402 5.99 19.81 8.17
N GLY A 403 7.32 19.79 8.01
CA GLY A 403 8.25 19.25 9.00
C GLY A 403 8.26 17.74 9.08
N MET A 404 7.81 17.03 8.04
CA MET A 404 7.80 15.56 8.02
C MET A 404 8.66 15.01 6.88
N TYR A 405 9.37 13.93 7.18
CA TYR A 405 9.98 13.06 6.18
C TYR A 405 8.98 11.96 5.81
N TYR A 406 8.70 11.80 4.52
CA TYR A 406 7.72 10.83 4.07
C TYR A 406 8.37 9.57 3.48
N SER A 407 7.78 8.42 3.77
CA SER A 407 8.00 7.17 3.05
C SER A 407 6.98 6.96 1.92
N ASN A 408 6.04 7.89 1.76
CA ASN A 408 4.99 7.88 0.74
C ASN A 408 5.24 8.98 -0.29
N VAL A 409 5.32 8.59 -1.56
CA VAL A 409 5.70 9.49 -2.66
C VAL A 409 4.67 10.58 -2.93
N GLN A 410 3.38 10.30 -2.77
CA GLN A 410 2.31 11.28 -3.00
C GLN A 410 2.34 12.39 -1.95
N LEU A 411 2.54 12.04 -0.68
CA LEU A 411 2.68 13.02 0.41
C LEU A 411 3.93 13.87 0.26
N ALA A 412 5.05 13.26 -0.15
CA ALA A 412 6.28 13.99 -0.45
C ALA A 412 6.07 15.01 -1.58
N ALA A 413 5.40 14.61 -2.67
CA ALA A 413 5.10 15.49 -3.79
C ALA A 413 4.17 16.64 -3.38
N LEU A 414 3.15 16.35 -2.59
CA LEU A 414 2.21 17.35 -2.09
C LEU A 414 2.92 18.38 -1.19
N GLN A 415 3.76 17.91 -0.26
CA GLN A 415 4.56 18.79 0.60
C GLN A 415 5.47 19.71 -0.23
N LEU A 416 6.16 19.17 -1.25
CA LEU A 416 7.02 19.97 -2.14
C LEU A 416 6.23 21.00 -2.92
N LEU A 417 5.04 20.65 -3.45
CA LEU A 417 4.19 21.60 -4.16
C LEU A 417 3.74 22.73 -3.25
N LEU A 418 3.22 22.41 -2.06
CA LEU A 418 2.74 23.42 -1.11
C LEU A 418 3.89 24.31 -0.61
N ALA A 419 5.03 23.72 -0.28
CA ALA A 419 6.23 24.48 0.10
C ALA A 419 6.70 25.43 -1.01
N GLY A 420 6.76 24.96 -2.26
CA GLY A 420 7.19 25.77 -3.40
C GLY A 420 6.18 26.84 -3.81
N TRP A 421 4.87 26.54 -3.77
CA TRP A 421 3.82 27.44 -4.25
C TRP A 421 3.31 28.42 -3.20
N VAL A 422 3.04 27.95 -1.98
CA VAL A 422 2.43 28.76 -0.92
C VAL A 422 3.48 29.48 -0.09
N GLU A 423 4.52 28.74 0.32
CA GLU A 423 5.57 29.27 1.19
C GLU A 423 6.76 29.85 0.40
N ASN A 424 6.77 29.73 -0.94
CA ASN A 424 7.87 30.16 -1.82
C ASN A 424 9.24 29.62 -1.41
N ARG A 425 9.28 28.40 -0.86
CA ARG A 425 10.56 27.75 -0.48
C ARG A 425 11.33 27.31 -1.72
N PRO A 426 12.64 27.51 -1.77
CA PRO A 426 13.45 27.02 -2.87
C PRO A 426 13.47 25.50 -2.85
N LEU A 427 13.08 24.86 -3.95
CA LEU A 427 13.21 23.42 -4.15
C LEU A 427 14.57 23.06 -4.78
N GLU A 428 15.30 24.05 -5.28
CA GLU A 428 16.51 23.92 -6.05
C GLU A 428 17.64 24.69 -5.37
N SER A 429 18.46 24.02 -4.59
CA SER A 429 19.71 24.55 -4.06
C SER A 429 20.74 23.41 -3.89
N PRO A 430 21.55 23.13 -4.93
CA PRO A 430 22.60 22.14 -4.85
C PRO A 430 23.60 22.40 -3.72
N GLU A 431 23.84 23.68 -3.38
CA GLU A 431 24.76 24.05 -2.32
C GLU A 431 24.16 23.84 -0.92
N GLU A 432 22.92 24.23 -0.72
CA GLU A 432 22.22 23.99 0.54
C GLU A 432 22.06 22.51 0.78
N TRP A 433 21.73 21.76 -0.28
CA TRP A 433 21.64 20.33 -0.20
C TRP A 433 22.96 19.65 0.23
N ARG A 434 24.11 20.03 -0.38
CA ARG A 434 25.44 19.51 0.01
C ARG A 434 25.77 19.83 1.46
N LYS A 435 25.47 21.05 1.92
CA LYS A 435 25.62 21.45 3.31
C LYS A 435 24.77 20.59 4.24
N MET A 436 23.56 20.29 3.83
CA MET A 436 22.61 19.55 4.63
C MET A 436 22.88 18.06 4.67
N HIS A 437 23.26 17.45 3.55
CA HIS A 437 23.65 16.03 3.52
C HIS A 437 24.82 15.76 4.50
N ASN A 438 25.73 16.70 4.65
CA ASN A 438 26.77 16.66 5.66
C ASN A 438 26.27 16.97 7.09
N GLN A 439 25.07 17.48 7.25
CA GLN A 439 24.47 17.89 8.52
C GLN A 439 23.31 17.01 8.98
N VAL A 440 22.71 16.16 8.11
CA VAL A 440 21.54 15.32 8.42
C VAL A 440 21.76 14.42 9.65
N GLY A 441 22.98 14.03 9.94
CA GLY A 441 23.34 13.41 11.24
C GLY A 441 23.48 14.39 12.41
N ARG A 442 23.32 15.71 12.18
CA ARG A 442 23.57 16.78 13.15
C ARG A 442 22.47 17.85 13.19
N LEU A 443 21.32 17.60 12.57
CA LEU A 443 20.22 18.56 12.55
C LEU A 443 19.73 18.83 13.97
N ASN A 444 19.93 20.07 14.38
CA ASN A 444 19.31 20.61 15.58
C ASN A 444 17.80 20.82 15.25
N ILE A 445 16.97 19.92 15.73
CA ILE A 445 15.50 19.93 15.54
C ILE A 445 14.85 21.16 16.22
N GLU A 446 15.62 21.98 16.92
CA GLU A 446 15.12 23.08 17.74
C GLU A 446 14.74 24.34 16.96
N GLU A 447 15.23 24.50 15.74
CA GLU A 447 14.86 25.64 14.90
C GLU A 447 13.89 25.17 13.82
N GLU A 448 12.64 25.55 13.94
CA GLU A 448 11.52 25.12 13.07
C GLU A 448 11.79 25.37 11.58
N GLU A 449 12.35 26.53 11.21
CA GLU A 449 12.57 26.87 9.80
C GLU A 449 13.70 26.06 9.14
N PRO A 450 14.88 25.89 9.74
CA PRO A 450 15.89 24.97 9.21
C PRO A 450 15.40 23.53 9.10
N PHE A 451 14.59 23.07 10.07
CA PHE A 451 14.02 21.72 10.03
C PHE A 451 13.03 21.56 8.87
N LYS A 452 12.11 22.50 8.65
CA LYS A 452 11.18 22.47 7.51
C LYS A 452 11.94 22.46 6.18
N GLN A 453 12.96 23.29 6.02
CA GLN A 453 13.76 23.30 4.79
C GLN A 453 14.52 21.97 4.62
N ALA A 454 14.97 21.34 5.70
CA ALA A 454 15.60 20.03 5.67
C ALA A 454 14.63 18.94 5.16
N CYS A 455 13.38 18.97 5.64
CA CYS A 455 12.33 18.06 5.17
C CYS A 455 12.03 18.24 3.68
N VAL A 456 11.94 19.48 3.21
CA VAL A 456 11.76 19.82 1.78
C VAL A 456 12.87 19.20 0.94
N LEU A 457 14.12 19.42 1.32
CA LEU A 457 15.27 18.91 0.56
C LEU A 457 15.37 17.37 0.64
N HIS A 458 15.03 16.78 1.78
CA HIS A 458 14.94 15.31 1.90
C HIS A 458 13.89 14.74 0.94
N ASN A 459 12.71 15.35 0.87
CA ASN A 459 11.64 14.89 -0.01
C ASN A 459 11.96 15.10 -1.50
N VAL A 460 12.73 16.14 -1.87
CA VAL A 460 13.30 16.26 -3.23
C VAL A 460 14.17 15.04 -3.56
N TRP A 461 15.04 14.64 -2.62
CA TRP A 461 15.87 13.45 -2.76
C TRP A 461 15.05 12.17 -2.86
N TYR A 462 14.14 12.02 -1.94
CA TYR A 462 13.29 10.85 -1.87
C TYR A 462 12.52 10.65 -3.20
N LEU A 463 11.89 11.69 -3.73
CA LEU A 463 11.18 11.58 -5.01
C LEU A 463 12.13 11.37 -6.19
N ARG A 464 13.30 12.01 -6.19
CA ARG A 464 14.28 11.81 -7.23
C ARG A 464 14.71 10.34 -7.31
N ASP A 465 15.00 9.73 -6.16
CA ASP A 465 15.55 8.38 -6.11
C ASP A 465 14.45 7.32 -6.30
N GLU A 466 13.24 7.58 -5.80
CA GLU A 466 12.14 6.62 -5.86
C GLU A 466 11.26 6.79 -7.10
N ILE A 467 10.79 8.01 -7.40
CA ILE A 467 9.89 8.31 -8.52
C ILE A 467 10.22 9.67 -9.15
N PRO A 468 11.27 9.77 -9.99
CA PRO A 468 11.70 11.01 -10.63
C PRO A 468 10.59 11.72 -11.40
N TYR A 469 9.67 10.97 -12.02
CA TYR A 469 8.53 11.52 -12.72
C TYR A 469 7.63 12.39 -11.82
N LEU A 470 7.42 12.00 -10.58
CA LEU A 470 6.58 12.77 -9.67
C LEU A 470 7.23 14.08 -9.23
N LEU A 471 8.56 14.08 -9.05
CA LEU A 471 9.34 15.31 -8.85
C LEU A 471 9.24 16.24 -10.05
N TYR A 472 9.35 15.67 -11.27
CA TYR A 472 9.10 16.42 -12.51
C TYR A 472 7.70 17.07 -12.49
N LYS A 473 6.63 16.33 -12.18
CA LYS A 473 5.25 16.84 -12.11
C LYS A 473 5.12 18.01 -11.14
N VAL A 474 5.73 17.94 -9.96
CA VAL A 474 5.77 19.06 -8.98
C VAL A 474 6.37 20.32 -9.63
N ARG A 475 7.55 20.18 -10.24
CA ARG A 475 8.26 21.29 -10.89
C ARG A 475 7.47 21.89 -12.06
N ALA A 476 6.92 21.01 -12.91
CA ALA A 476 6.09 21.43 -14.03
C ALA A 476 4.82 22.17 -13.57
N THR A 477 4.17 21.73 -12.50
CA THR A 477 3.03 22.41 -11.89
C THR A 477 3.43 23.81 -11.40
N LEU A 478 4.52 23.93 -10.63
CA LEU A 478 5.02 25.21 -10.16
C LEU A 478 5.37 26.18 -11.31
N SER A 479 5.97 25.65 -12.38
CA SER A 479 6.28 26.42 -13.60
C SER A 479 5.02 26.92 -14.29
N LYS A 480 4.00 26.07 -14.45
CA LYS A 480 2.71 26.44 -15.05
C LYS A 480 2.00 27.51 -14.20
N LEU A 481 1.97 27.36 -12.88
CA LEU A 481 1.40 28.36 -11.97
C LEU A 481 2.13 29.71 -12.04
N LYS A 482 3.47 29.67 -12.12
CA LYS A 482 4.28 30.89 -12.24
C LYS A 482 4.09 31.61 -13.57
N SER A 483 3.91 30.87 -14.66
CA SER A 483 3.73 31.41 -16.01
C SER A 483 2.27 31.74 -16.37
N GLY A 484 1.31 31.36 -15.54
CA GLY A 484 -0.12 31.48 -15.86
C GLY A 484 -0.58 30.52 -16.97
N SER A 485 0.20 29.46 -17.27
CA SER A 485 -0.13 28.50 -18.33
C SER A 485 -1.24 27.54 -17.86
N LYS A 486 -2.30 27.42 -18.69
CA LYS A 486 -3.40 26.47 -18.49
C LYS A 486 -3.34 25.26 -19.40
N LEU A 487 -2.21 25.05 -20.08
CA LEU A 487 -2.04 23.84 -20.88
C LEU A 487 -2.13 22.60 -19.98
N PRO A 488 -2.99 21.62 -20.34
CA PRO A 488 -3.19 20.44 -19.49
C PRO A 488 -1.93 19.59 -19.41
N PHE A 489 -1.82 18.77 -18.36
CA PHE A 489 -0.88 17.65 -18.40
C PHE A 489 -1.41 16.56 -19.33
N LEU A 490 -0.55 16.03 -20.18
CA LEU A 490 -0.95 14.96 -21.11
C LEU A 490 -1.35 13.70 -20.35
N SER A 491 -0.63 13.39 -19.28
CA SER A 491 -0.76 12.15 -18.52
C SER A 491 -1.89 12.13 -17.49
N THR A 492 -2.56 13.24 -17.19
CA THR A 492 -3.63 13.25 -16.20
C THR A 492 -4.74 12.26 -16.59
N PRO A 493 -5.09 11.28 -15.75
CA PRO A 493 -6.07 10.26 -16.08
C PRO A 493 -7.43 10.82 -16.43
N THR A 494 -8.12 10.18 -17.36
CA THR A 494 -9.51 10.48 -17.76
C THR A 494 -10.50 9.46 -17.22
N HIS A 495 -10.02 8.25 -16.91
CA HIS A 495 -10.83 7.13 -16.46
C HIS A 495 -10.16 6.38 -15.29
N ALA A 496 -10.97 5.94 -14.35
CA ALA A 496 -10.51 5.13 -13.23
C ALA A 496 -9.96 3.77 -13.69
N PRO A 497 -8.93 3.26 -13.02
CA PRO A 497 -8.24 3.86 -11.88
C PRO A 497 -7.19 4.88 -12.28
N PHE A 498 -6.68 4.89 -13.52
CA PHE A 498 -5.59 5.76 -14.00
C PHE A 498 -5.44 5.77 -15.52
N TYR A 499 -6.45 5.38 -16.26
CA TYR A 499 -6.36 5.27 -17.72
C TYR A 499 -6.64 6.59 -18.45
N MET A 500 -6.15 6.64 -19.68
CA MET A 500 -6.30 7.75 -20.63
C MET A 500 -7.10 7.27 -21.85
N ASP A 501 -8.12 8.02 -22.24
CA ASP A 501 -8.77 7.79 -23.54
C ASP A 501 -8.01 8.49 -24.69
N ALA A 502 -8.14 7.91 -25.87
CA ALA A 502 -7.36 8.35 -27.05
C ALA A 502 -7.78 9.73 -27.56
N GLU A 503 -9.06 10.07 -27.48
CA GLU A 503 -9.57 11.33 -28.01
C GLU A 503 -9.10 12.50 -27.14
N THR A 504 -9.17 12.38 -25.81
CA THR A 504 -8.67 13.38 -24.88
C THR A 504 -7.14 13.58 -25.02
N LEU A 505 -6.37 12.49 -25.20
CA LEU A 505 -4.94 12.63 -25.44
C LEU A 505 -4.67 13.43 -26.73
N ALA A 506 -5.37 13.13 -27.83
CA ALA A 506 -5.24 13.85 -29.08
C ALA A 506 -5.63 15.33 -28.94
N ASP A 507 -6.70 15.65 -28.20
CA ASP A 507 -7.14 17.03 -27.94
C ASP A 507 -6.09 17.81 -27.13
N ARG A 508 -5.51 17.19 -26.10
CA ARG A 508 -4.44 17.81 -25.31
C ARG A 508 -3.21 18.11 -26.16
N LEU A 509 -2.80 17.19 -27.03
CA LEU A 509 -1.69 17.39 -27.96
C LEU A 509 -1.96 18.54 -28.95
N LEU A 510 -3.17 18.62 -29.49
CA LEU A 510 -3.59 19.72 -30.36
C LEU A 510 -3.61 21.06 -29.63
N ALA A 511 -3.96 21.10 -28.34
CA ALA A 511 -3.89 22.31 -27.52
C ALA A 511 -2.45 22.84 -27.42
N TYR A 512 -1.47 21.97 -27.22
CA TYR A 512 -0.05 22.34 -27.23
C TYR A 512 0.40 22.86 -28.60
N GLN A 513 0.05 22.15 -29.68
CA GLN A 513 0.35 22.59 -31.03
C GLN A 513 -0.26 23.97 -31.37
N THR A 514 -1.53 24.18 -31.01
CA THR A 514 -2.22 25.45 -31.22
C THR A 514 -1.59 26.58 -30.42
N ALA A 515 -1.14 26.32 -29.21
CA ALA A 515 -0.43 27.28 -28.37
C ALA A 515 1.03 27.53 -28.81
N GLY A 516 1.54 26.79 -29.79
CA GLY A 516 2.94 26.86 -30.24
C GLY A 516 3.93 26.51 -29.13
N LYS A 517 3.54 25.57 -28.23
CA LYS A 517 4.36 25.10 -27.12
C LYS A 517 4.83 23.67 -27.38
N GLU A 518 6.05 23.41 -26.98
CA GLU A 518 6.59 22.05 -27.02
C GLU A 518 5.92 21.15 -25.98
N VAL A 519 5.77 19.89 -26.35
CA VAL A 519 5.26 18.84 -25.48
C VAL A 519 6.43 18.30 -24.65
N ASP A 520 6.21 18.14 -23.37
CA ASP A 520 7.19 17.49 -22.49
C ASP A 520 7.20 15.98 -22.73
N LEU A 521 8.39 15.42 -22.95
CA LEU A 521 8.57 14.01 -23.30
C LEU A 521 8.17 13.08 -22.14
N ASP A 522 8.49 13.43 -20.90
CA ASP A 522 8.21 12.59 -19.75
C ASP A 522 6.68 12.47 -19.53
N ASP A 523 5.97 13.60 -19.69
CA ASP A 523 4.51 13.62 -19.59
C ASP A 523 3.85 12.87 -20.75
N LEU A 524 4.39 12.99 -21.96
CA LEU A 524 3.89 12.25 -23.13
C LEU A 524 4.09 10.74 -22.99
N VAL A 525 5.25 10.31 -22.49
CA VAL A 525 5.54 8.88 -22.28
C VAL A 525 4.56 8.26 -21.29
N VAL A 526 4.30 8.93 -20.17
CA VAL A 526 3.34 8.43 -19.17
C VAL A 526 1.91 8.46 -19.72
N ALA A 527 1.55 9.49 -20.48
CA ALA A 527 0.24 9.55 -21.15
C ALA A 527 0.04 8.36 -22.11
N CYS A 528 1.05 8.02 -22.91
CA CYS A 528 1.00 6.85 -23.80
C CYS A 528 0.93 5.53 -23.01
N ASN A 529 1.64 5.39 -21.90
CA ASN A 529 1.58 4.20 -21.05
C ASN A 529 0.19 3.98 -20.44
N ARG A 530 -0.52 5.06 -20.15
CA ARG A 530 -1.89 5.04 -19.63
C ARG A 530 -2.96 4.88 -20.69
N LEU A 531 -2.62 5.03 -21.97
CA LEU A 531 -3.56 4.99 -23.10
C LEU A 531 -4.20 3.61 -23.23
N LEU A 532 -5.52 3.57 -23.29
CA LEU A 532 -6.26 2.37 -23.66
C LEU A 532 -6.38 2.29 -25.18
N LEU A 533 -5.68 1.34 -25.80
CA LEU A 533 -5.69 1.16 -27.26
C LEU A 533 -7.10 0.91 -27.82
N SER A 534 -7.99 0.31 -27.01
CA SER A 534 -9.39 0.06 -27.37
C SER A 534 -10.23 1.33 -27.52
N THR A 535 -9.74 2.48 -27.05
CA THR A 535 -10.42 3.79 -27.18
C THR A 535 -10.01 4.56 -28.43
N ILE A 536 -9.11 4.01 -29.25
CA ILE A 536 -8.67 4.66 -30.49
C ILE A 536 -9.81 4.60 -31.51
N THR A 537 -10.43 5.75 -31.75
CA THR A 537 -11.49 5.94 -32.73
C THR A 537 -10.94 6.56 -34.04
N PRO A 538 -11.70 6.50 -35.15
CA PRO A 538 -11.35 7.22 -36.36
C PRO A 538 -11.18 8.72 -36.15
N GLU A 539 -11.97 9.31 -35.24
CA GLU A 539 -11.91 10.73 -34.89
C GLU A 539 -10.60 11.06 -34.18
N ALA A 540 -10.19 10.23 -33.21
CA ALA A 540 -8.89 10.36 -32.55
C ALA A 540 -7.72 10.20 -33.53
N GLN A 541 -7.83 9.27 -34.45
CA GLN A 541 -6.84 9.08 -35.55
C GLN A 541 -6.72 10.32 -36.44
N GLU A 542 -7.83 10.95 -36.83
CA GLU A 542 -7.80 12.16 -37.66
C GLU A 542 -7.15 13.34 -36.91
N LYS A 543 -7.44 13.51 -35.61
CA LYS A 543 -6.78 14.50 -34.77
C LYS A 543 -5.25 14.25 -34.73
N VAL A 544 -4.81 13.02 -34.53
CA VAL A 544 -3.38 12.67 -34.49
C VAL A 544 -2.72 12.86 -35.86
N ARG A 545 -3.44 12.61 -36.97
CA ARG A 545 -2.93 12.86 -38.34
C ARG A 545 -2.61 14.34 -38.58
N SER A 546 -3.30 15.26 -37.93
CA SER A 546 -3.07 16.69 -38.01
C SER A 546 -1.93 17.21 -37.16
N LEU A 547 -1.34 16.35 -36.31
CA LEU A 547 -0.19 16.71 -35.47
C LEU A 547 1.07 16.82 -36.34
N SER A 548 1.89 17.77 -35.95
CA SER A 548 3.22 18.03 -36.53
C SER A 548 4.30 17.93 -35.43
N GLY A 549 5.57 17.92 -35.86
CA GLY A 549 6.71 17.85 -34.95
C GLY A 549 7.32 16.46 -34.83
N GLN A 550 8.36 16.36 -34.02
CA GLN A 550 9.21 15.18 -33.94
C GLN A 550 8.51 13.92 -33.42
N TYR A 551 7.49 14.06 -32.56
CA TYR A 551 6.74 12.94 -31.97
C TYR A 551 5.58 12.45 -32.86
N ALA A 552 5.22 13.17 -33.92
CA ALA A 552 4.11 12.78 -34.79
C ALA A 552 4.27 11.38 -35.46
N PRO A 553 5.46 10.94 -35.90
CA PRO A 553 5.65 9.58 -36.42
C PRO A 553 5.38 8.51 -35.35
N ALA A 554 5.85 8.72 -34.12
CA ALA A 554 5.65 7.79 -33.02
C ALA A 554 4.16 7.67 -32.63
N LEU A 555 3.45 8.80 -32.52
CA LEU A 555 2.01 8.82 -32.30
C LEU A 555 1.23 8.23 -33.46
N GLY A 556 1.67 8.47 -34.71
CA GLY A 556 1.09 7.82 -35.89
C GLY A 556 1.18 6.30 -35.83
N TYR A 557 2.33 5.77 -35.40
CA TYR A 557 2.47 4.33 -35.16
C TYR A 557 1.54 3.86 -34.01
N LEU A 558 1.52 4.56 -32.89
CA LEU A 558 0.68 4.19 -31.73
C LEU A 558 -0.82 4.14 -32.09
N PHE A 559 -1.31 5.12 -32.83
CA PHE A 559 -2.71 5.24 -33.25
C PHE A 559 -3.07 4.38 -34.48
N GLY A 560 -2.13 3.60 -35.03
CA GLY A 560 -2.39 2.71 -36.17
C GLY A 560 -2.50 3.43 -37.49
N LEU A 561 -1.92 4.63 -37.64
CA LEU A 561 -1.81 5.37 -38.90
C LEU A 561 -0.59 4.94 -39.73
N SER A 562 0.36 4.27 -39.10
CA SER A 562 1.58 3.75 -39.71
C SER A 562 2.05 2.51 -38.95
N ASP A 563 2.69 1.56 -39.65
CA ASP A 563 3.36 0.41 -39.06
C ASP A 563 4.88 0.58 -39.01
N VAL A 564 5.39 1.75 -39.40
CA VAL A 564 6.82 2.01 -39.51
C VAL A 564 7.36 2.47 -38.13
N VAL A 565 8.38 1.77 -37.64
CA VAL A 565 9.12 2.10 -36.42
C VAL A 565 10.41 2.82 -36.81
N THR A 566 10.53 4.09 -36.44
CA THR A 566 11.67 4.96 -36.76
C THR A 566 12.21 5.64 -35.50
N PRO A 567 12.86 4.90 -34.58
CA PRO A 567 13.36 5.45 -33.34
C PRO A 567 14.44 6.50 -33.63
N THR A 568 14.43 7.58 -32.86
CA THR A 568 15.49 8.58 -32.79
C THR A 568 16.05 8.63 -31.38
N GLU A 569 17.28 9.09 -31.20
CA GLU A 569 17.92 9.15 -29.90
C GLU A 569 17.11 10.00 -28.90
N GLU A 570 16.59 11.15 -29.35
CA GLU A 570 15.81 12.08 -28.53
C GLU A 570 14.46 11.51 -28.11
N LEU A 571 13.84 10.66 -28.96
CA LEU A 571 12.52 10.06 -28.68
C LEU A 571 12.60 8.57 -28.31
N LEU A 572 13.77 8.09 -27.98
CA LEU A 572 13.98 6.68 -27.64
C LEU A 572 13.07 6.18 -26.51
N PRO A 573 12.85 6.96 -25.42
CA PRO A 573 11.91 6.58 -24.38
C PRO A 573 10.48 6.38 -24.90
N LEU A 574 10.00 7.30 -25.71
CA LEU A 574 8.66 7.24 -26.29
C LEU A 574 8.52 6.01 -27.21
N TRP A 575 9.45 5.80 -28.12
CA TRP A 575 9.42 4.67 -29.04
C TRP A 575 9.48 3.33 -28.30
N THR A 576 10.31 3.24 -27.26
CA THR A 576 10.41 2.03 -26.44
C THR A 576 9.06 1.69 -25.80
N GLN A 577 8.37 2.67 -25.23
CA GLN A 577 7.10 2.42 -24.54
C GLN A 577 5.97 2.10 -25.51
N ILE A 578 5.82 2.84 -26.60
CA ILE A 578 4.73 2.59 -27.54
C ILE A 578 4.89 1.28 -28.31
N THR A 579 6.12 0.85 -28.61
CA THR A 579 6.36 -0.47 -29.21
C THR A 579 6.03 -1.60 -28.26
N ARG A 580 6.34 -1.46 -26.97
CA ARG A 580 5.95 -2.41 -25.92
C ARG A 580 4.44 -2.44 -25.72
N LEU A 581 3.78 -1.29 -25.71
CA LEU A 581 2.33 -1.21 -25.55
C LEU A 581 1.59 -1.96 -26.68
N LYS A 582 2.06 -1.82 -27.92
CA LYS A 582 1.44 -2.53 -29.08
C LYS A 582 1.89 -4.00 -29.21
N HIS A 583 3.14 -4.28 -28.89
CA HIS A 583 3.76 -5.59 -29.11
C HIS A 583 4.71 -5.93 -27.95
N PRO A 584 4.19 -6.30 -26.79
CA PRO A 584 4.96 -6.39 -25.55
C PRO A 584 6.09 -7.43 -25.57
N ASN A 585 5.97 -8.45 -26.43
CA ASN A 585 6.97 -9.52 -26.54
C ASN A 585 7.80 -9.47 -27.83
N LYS A 586 7.62 -8.44 -28.69
CA LYS A 586 8.35 -8.34 -29.96
C LYS A 586 9.67 -7.59 -29.79
N VAL A 587 10.74 -8.17 -30.32
CA VAL A 587 12.04 -7.50 -30.45
C VAL A 587 12.03 -6.71 -31.76
N PHE A 588 12.37 -5.43 -31.69
CA PHE A 588 12.48 -4.52 -32.85
C PHE A 588 13.94 -4.27 -33.14
N THR A 589 14.41 -4.74 -34.32
CA THR A 589 15.80 -4.56 -34.77
C THR A 589 16.12 -3.11 -35.14
N GLU A 590 15.10 -2.30 -35.39
CA GLU A 590 15.20 -0.88 -35.70
C GLU A 590 15.92 -0.07 -34.61
N PHE A 591 15.83 -0.54 -33.34
CA PHE A 591 16.55 0.10 -32.22
C PHE A 591 18.08 -0.12 -32.31
N GLU A 592 18.57 -1.19 -32.93
CA GLU A 592 20.00 -1.51 -32.95
C GLU A 592 20.84 -0.46 -33.72
N ALA A 593 20.22 0.30 -34.64
CA ALA A 593 20.87 1.37 -35.36
C ALA A 593 20.94 2.70 -34.59
N THR A 594 20.10 2.86 -33.55
CA THR A 594 19.93 4.14 -32.83
C THR A 594 20.50 4.10 -31.44
N VAL A 595 20.53 2.93 -30.79
CA VAL A 595 20.88 2.77 -29.39
C VAL A 595 22.31 2.27 -29.23
N ALA A 596 23.08 2.88 -28.34
CA ALA A 596 24.38 2.36 -27.98
C ALA A 596 24.25 0.92 -27.43
N LYS A 597 25.24 0.06 -27.74
CA LYS A 597 25.18 -1.37 -27.43
C LYS A 597 24.88 -1.69 -25.98
N ASP A 598 25.39 -0.86 -25.09
CA ASP A 598 25.22 -1.02 -23.63
C ASP A 598 23.77 -0.75 -23.16
N TYR A 599 22.98 0.00 -23.93
CA TYR A 599 21.59 0.32 -23.63
C TYR A 599 20.56 -0.52 -24.39
N LEU A 600 21.01 -1.46 -25.25
CA LEU A 600 20.08 -2.31 -26.05
C LEU A 600 19.14 -3.13 -25.16
N SER A 601 19.58 -3.53 -23.97
CA SER A 601 18.74 -4.25 -23.01
C SER A 601 17.57 -3.41 -22.49
N ALA A 602 17.74 -2.09 -22.38
CA ALA A 602 16.71 -1.17 -21.90
C ALA A 602 15.54 -1.01 -22.88
N VAL A 603 15.78 -1.16 -24.18
CA VAL A 603 14.77 -1.00 -25.24
C VAL A 603 14.14 -2.32 -25.69
N LYS A 604 14.74 -3.46 -25.36
CA LYS A 604 14.18 -4.79 -25.65
C LYS A 604 13.04 -5.13 -24.70
N PRO A 605 12.08 -5.98 -25.08
CA PRO A 605 11.13 -6.57 -24.16
C PRO A 605 11.85 -7.25 -23.00
N PHE A 606 11.23 -7.23 -21.84
CA PHE A 606 11.78 -7.88 -20.66
C PHE A 606 11.61 -9.40 -20.77
N PHE A 607 12.65 -10.09 -21.21
CA PHE A 607 12.77 -11.53 -21.22
C PHE A 607 13.77 -11.95 -20.14
N PRO A 608 13.34 -12.10 -18.90
CA PRO A 608 14.26 -12.47 -17.85
C PRO A 608 14.75 -13.89 -18.10
N SER A 609 16.06 -14.08 -18.20
CA SER A 609 16.66 -15.40 -17.98
C SER A 609 16.79 -15.61 -16.49
N TYR A 610 16.69 -16.87 -16.09
CA TYR A 610 16.85 -17.26 -14.69
C TYR A 610 17.81 -18.44 -14.59
N GLU A 611 18.55 -18.50 -13.49
CA GLU A 611 19.47 -19.57 -13.16
C GLU A 611 19.14 -20.11 -11.78
N ILE A 612 19.32 -21.42 -11.61
CA ILE A 612 19.14 -22.12 -10.33
C ILE A 612 20.50 -22.67 -9.96
N GLU A 613 21.18 -22.00 -9.03
CA GLU A 613 22.55 -22.32 -8.66
C GLU A 613 22.71 -22.78 -7.21
N GLY A 614 23.81 -23.49 -6.96
CA GLY A 614 24.31 -23.86 -5.65
C GLY A 614 23.63 -25.06 -5.00
N GLU A 615 24.19 -25.51 -3.90
CA GLU A 615 23.73 -26.66 -3.12
C GLU A 615 22.32 -26.44 -2.55
N PHE A 616 21.99 -25.19 -2.21
CA PHE A 616 20.68 -24.76 -1.69
C PHE A 616 19.70 -24.31 -2.79
N LYS A 617 20.10 -24.42 -4.06
CA LYS A 617 19.28 -24.07 -5.23
C LYS A 617 18.66 -22.66 -5.13
N GLN A 618 19.49 -21.67 -5.21
CA GLN A 618 19.07 -20.28 -5.25
C GLN A 618 18.57 -19.92 -6.65
N PHE A 619 17.52 -19.13 -6.71
CA PHE A 619 16.92 -18.62 -7.94
C PHE A 619 17.44 -17.21 -8.21
N PHE A 620 18.07 -17.01 -9.35
CA PHE A 620 18.54 -15.70 -9.78
C PHE A 620 17.88 -15.33 -11.09
N LEU A 621 17.38 -14.10 -11.15
CA LEU A 621 17.05 -13.48 -12.43
C LEU A 621 18.31 -12.79 -12.94
N GLU A 622 18.65 -13.04 -14.20
CA GLU A 622 19.73 -12.33 -14.86
C GLU A 622 19.41 -10.82 -14.85
N LYS A 623 20.37 -10.02 -14.40
CA LYS A 623 20.20 -8.57 -14.33
C LYS A 623 20.13 -8.00 -15.75
N VAL A 624 18.99 -7.42 -16.10
CA VAL A 624 18.77 -6.73 -17.38
C VAL A 624 19.22 -5.25 -17.34
N TYR A 625 20.02 -4.86 -16.36
CA TYR A 625 20.36 -3.47 -16.10
C TYR A 625 21.84 -3.19 -16.33
N VAL A 626 22.11 -2.11 -17.06
CA VAL A 626 23.41 -1.46 -17.05
C VAL A 626 23.68 -0.96 -15.64
N ASP A 627 24.71 -1.50 -15.01
CA ASP A 627 25.12 -1.17 -13.63
C ASP A 627 25.83 0.21 -13.59
N ASP A 628 25.22 1.27 -14.12
CA ASP A 628 25.73 2.63 -13.90
C ASP A 628 25.38 3.19 -12.50
N TYR A 629 24.73 2.38 -11.67
CA TYR A 629 24.24 2.81 -10.35
C TYR A 629 25.32 3.22 -9.35
N TYR A 630 26.53 2.70 -9.48
CA TYR A 630 27.63 3.02 -8.51
C TYR A 630 28.31 4.38 -8.74
N ASN A 631 28.07 5.04 -9.87
CA ASN A 631 28.63 6.38 -10.14
C ASN A 631 27.72 7.55 -9.71
N TYR A 632 26.53 7.27 -9.21
CA TYR A 632 25.55 8.29 -8.80
C TYR A 632 25.85 9.02 -7.48
N THR A 633 26.89 8.68 -6.78
CA THR A 633 27.15 9.19 -5.43
C THR A 633 27.43 10.70 -5.34
N LEU A 634 27.53 11.42 -6.44
CA LEU A 634 27.86 12.85 -6.41
C LEU A 634 27.20 13.72 -7.54
N ALA A 635 26.41 13.17 -8.41
CA ALA A 635 25.69 13.98 -9.39
C ALA A 635 24.59 14.82 -8.70
N SER A 636 24.42 16.05 -9.18
CA SER A 636 23.35 16.92 -8.68
C SER A 636 21.99 16.21 -8.79
N PRO A 637 21.09 16.31 -7.79
CA PRO A 637 19.73 15.79 -7.91
C PRO A 637 18.94 16.38 -9.09
N PHE A 638 19.53 17.31 -9.79
CA PHE A 638 18.92 18.05 -10.89
C PHE A 638 19.42 17.62 -12.27
N ASP A 639 20.44 16.76 -12.34
CA ASP A 639 21.03 16.26 -13.61
C ASP A 639 20.72 14.77 -13.79
N SER A 640 19.43 14.42 -14.02
CA SER A 640 19.05 13.07 -14.39
C SER A 640 19.08 12.90 -15.92
N SER A 641 19.62 11.77 -16.40
CA SER A 641 19.55 11.41 -17.81
C SER A 641 18.10 11.12 -18.23
N VAL A 642 17.81 11.19 -19.55
CA VAL A 642 16.49 10.83 -20.07
C VAL A 642 16.08 9.41 -19.68
N PHE A 643 17.04 8.48 -19.59
CA PHE A 643 16.79 7.10 -19.18
C PHE A 643 16.47 6.96 -17.68
N ASP A 644 17.00 7.83 -16.83
CA ASP A 644 16.72 7.84 -15.40
C ASP A 644 15.28 8.29 -15.10
N ARG A 645 14.68 9.03 -16.02
CA ARG A 645 13.31 9.55 -15.92
C ARG A 645 12.25 8.59 -16.46
N LEU A 646 12.65 7.48 -17.10
CA LEU A 646 11.69 6.50 -17.59
C LEU A 646 11.02 5.74 -16.45
N PRO A 647 9.69 5.46 -16.55
CA PRO A 647 8.95 4.76 -15.50
C PRO A 647 9.53 3.40 -15.10
N TYR A 648 10.21 2.70 -15.99
CA TYR A 648 10.83 1.40 -15.69
C TYR A 648 12.20 1.51 -15.00
N ASN A 649 12.85 2.68 -15.04
CA ASN A 649 14.08 2.93 -14.26
C ASN A 649 13.79 3.49 -12.87
N CYS A 650 12.57 3.89 -12.58
CA CYS A 650 12.13 4.27 -11.24
C CYS A 650 12.24 3.12 -10.23
N TYR A 651 12.58 1.93 -10.67
CA TYR A 651 12.60 0.69 -9.90
C TYR A 651 13.99 0.35 -9.42
N ASN A 652 14.69 1.28 -8.82
CA ASN A 652 16.02 1.03 -8.28
C ASN A 652 15.99 0.02 -7.13
N ALA A 653 16.93 -0.91 -7.19
CA ALA A 653 16.90 -2.21 -6.51
C ALA A 653 16.98 -2.21 -4.97
N GLY A 654 17.00 -1.05 -4.33
CA GLY A 654 17.20 -0.98 -2.88
C GLY A 654 15.98 -0.56 -2.06
N ALA A 655 14.87 -0.18 -2.71
CA ALA A 655 13.80 0.54 -2.04
C ALA A 655 12.47 -0.25 -1.89
N TYR A 656 12.37 -1.45 -2.48
CA TYR A 656 11.09 -2.19 -2.59
C TYR A 656 10.49 -2.61 -1.26
N ASP A 657 11.33 -2.99 -0.33
CA ASP A 657 10.94 -3.38 1.02
C ASP A 657 10.37 -2.22 1.82
N ARG A 658 10.49 -0.97 1.30
CA ARG A 658 10.04 0.25 1.99
C ARG A 658 8.79 0.87 1.38
N TRP A 659 8.38 0.48 0.17
CA TRP A 659 7.18 1.04 -0.44
C TRP A 659 5.93 0.58 0.27
N ASP A 660 5.09 1.53 0.65
CA ASP A 660 3.73 1.23 1.06
C ASP A 660 2.85 0.92 -0.17
N THR A 661 1.67 0.40 0.07
CA THR A 661 0.73 -0.01 -0.99
C THR A 661 0.33 1.17 -1.89
N ASP A 662 0.21 2.38 -1.33
CA ASP A 662 -0.19 3.56 -2.10
C ASP A 662 0.93 4.03 -3.03
N THR A 663 2.19 3.96 -2.57
CA THR A 663 3.36 4.19 -3.42
C THR A 663 3.41 3.18 -4.56
N LEU A 664 3.20 1.90 -4.28
CA LEU A 664 3.17 0.86 -5.30
C LEU A 664 2.04 1.07 -6.32
N ARG A 665 0.84 1.48 -5.87
CA ARG A 665 -0.28 1.87 -6.74
C ARG A 665 0.09 3.00 -7.68
N TYR A 666 0.76 4.03 -7.15
CA TYR A 666 1.19 5.16 -7.97
C TYR A 666 2.23 4.74 -9.02
N VAL A 667 3.22 3.94 -8.63
CA VAL A 667 4.24 3.40 -9.54
C VAL A 667 3.59 2.58 -10.66
N ILE A 668 2.69 1.67 -10.34
CA ILE A 668 1.93 0.89 -11.33
C ILE A 668 1.18 1.81 -12.29
N SER A 669 0.60 2.90 -11.79
CA SER A 669 -0.15 3.84 -12.61
C SER A 669 0.68 4.54 -13.70
N LEU A 670 2.00 4.56 -13.55
CA LEU A 670 2.90 5.17 -14.55
C LEU A 670 3.10 4.30 -15.79
N ASN A 671 2.96 2.97 -15.63
CA ASN A 671 3.06 2.02 -16.76
C ASN A 671 2.16 0.79 -16.53
N PRO A 672 0.83 0.96 -16.50
CA PRO A 672 -0.09 -0.11 -16.13
C PRO A 672 -0.20 -1.22 -17.19
N GLN A 673 0.20 -0.95 -18.42
CA GLN A 673 0.15 -1.90 -19.54
C GLN A 673 1.41 -2.78 -19.62
N TYR A 674 2.46 -2.46 -18.84
CA TYR A 674 3.72 -3.20 -18.86
C TYR A 674 4.40 -3.20 -17.47
N VAL A 675 3.82 -3.97 -16.53
CA VAL A 675 4.31 -4.07 -15.15
C VAL A 675 5.41 -5.11 -14.94
N ASP A 676 5.80 -5.81 -15.98
CA ASP A 676 6.71 -6.97 -15.95
C ASP A 676 8.06 -6.69 -15.31
N VAL A 677 8.65 -5.53 -15.60
CA VAL A 677 9.93 -5.13 -15.03
C VAL A 677 9.82 -4.96 -13.52
N LEU A 678 8.75 -4.34 -13.05
CA LEU A 678 8.45 -4.19 -11.62
C LEU A 678 8.30 -5.57 -10.96
N LEU A 679 7.46 -6.43 -11.53
CA LEU A 679 7.21 -7.77 -11.01
C LEU A 679 8.46 -8.64 -10.99
N GLY A 680 9.29 -8.54 -12.04
CA GLY A 680 10.57 -9.25 -12.11
C GLY A 680 11.50 -8.97 -10.93
N LYS A 681 11.42 -7.79 -10.34
CA LYS A 681 12.23 -7.42 -9.17
C LYS A 681 11.72 -8.03 -7.86
N TYR A 682 10.42 -8.25 -7.73
CA TYR A 682 9.84 -8.97 -6.58
C TYR A 682 10.09 -10.48 -6.65
N THR A 683 10.33 -11.03 -7.85
CA THR A 683 10.41 -12.48 -8.07
C THR A 683 11.50 -13.19 -7.25
N PRO A 684 12.73 -12.68 -7.12
CA PRO A 684 13.78 -13.35 -6.34
C PRO A 684 13.44 -13.51 -4.86
N LEU A 685 12.59 -12.65 -4.32
CA LEU A 685 12.17 -12.66 -2.92
C LEU A 685 11.32 -13.89 -2.56
N TYR A 686 10.77 -14.60 -3.56
CA TYR A 686 9.98 -15.82 -3.30
C TYR A 686 10.82 -17.04 -2.88
N VAL A 687 12.12 -16.96 -3.03
CA VAL A 687 13.00 -18.10 -2.82
C VAL A 687 13.90 -17.87 -1.62
N GLY A 688 13.39 -17.96 -0.44
CA GLY A 688 14.30 -18.07 0.67
C GLY A 688 13.95 -17.41 1.98
N ASP A 689 12.98 -16.54 2.06
CA ASP A 689 12.71 -15.89 3.33
C ASP A 689 11.26 -15.97 3.78
N SER A 690 11.08 -16.31 5.05
CA SER A 690 9.77 -16.54 5.67
C SER A 690 9.35 -15.41 6.61
N ASP A 691 10.04 -14.24 6.59
CA ASP A 691 9.67 -13.13 7.44
C ASP A 691 8.35 -12.46 6.98
N ALA A 692 7.68 -11.81 7.92
CA ALA A 692 6.34 -11.27 7.68
C ALA A 692 6.33 -10.10 6.68
N GLU A 693 7.42 -9.35 6.57
CA GLU A 693 7.56 -8.20 5.70
C GLU A 693 7.75 -8.64 4.24
N THR A 694 8.67 -9.56 3.99
CA THR A 694 8.84 -10.19 2.67
C THR A 694 7.52 -10.82 2.19
N GLN A 695 6.79 -11.50 3.07
CA GLN A 695 5.48 -12.09 2.78
C GLN A 695 4.44 -11.05 2.34
N ARG A 696 4.42 -9.88 2.97
CA ARG A 696 3.53 -8.78 2.61
C ARG A 696 3.90 -8.22 1.23
N ASN A 697 5.17 -7.95 1.01
CA ASN A 697 5.69 -7.40 -0.23
C ASN A 697 5.40 -8.29 -1.45
N LEU A 698 5.30 -9.60 -1.25
CA LEU A 698 4.96 -10.54 -2.33
C LEU A 698 3.46 -10.59 -2.64
N ARG A 699 2.59 -10.37 -1.67
CA ARG A 699 1.14 -10.43 -1.86
C ARG A 699 0.54 -9.16 -2.43
N GLU A 700 1.06 -7.99 -2.04
CA GLU A 700 0.55 -6.71 -2.51
C GLU A 700 0.57 -6.55 -4.03
N PRO A 701 1.67 -6.85 -4.76
CA PRO A 701 1.65 -6.80 -6.21
C PRO A 701 0.59 -7.73 -6.84
N LEU A 702 0.41 -8.95 -6.32
CA LEU A 702 -0.63 -9.88 -6.78
C LEU A 702 -2.05 -9.34 -6.56
N GLN A 703 -2.28 -8.70 -5.40
CA GLN A 703 -3.57 -8.08 -5.10
C GLN A 703 -3.86 -6.94 -6.07
N LEU A 704 -2.85 -6.12 -6.41
CA LEU A 704 -3.00 -5.03 -7.37
C LEU A 704 -3.19 -5.52 -8.80
N LEU A 705 -2.53 -6.63 -9.21
CA LEU A 705 -2.82 -7.28 -10.48
C LEU A 705 -4.30 -7.68 -10.60
N LEU A 706 -4.86 -8.22 -9.52
CA LEU A 706 -6.27 -8.63 -9.47
C LEU A 706 -7.23 -7.45 -9.34
N GLU A 707 -6.86 -6.43 -8.55
CA GLU A 707 -7.68 -5.24 -8.30
C GLU A 707 -7.86 -4.42 -9.59
N TYR A 708 -6.79 -4.22 -10.33
CA TYR A 708 -6.78 -3.39 -11.54
C TYR A 708 -6.91 -4.19 -12.84
N ASP A 709 -6.95 -5.52 -12.75
CA ASP A 709 -6.99 -6.44 -13.90
C ASP A 709 -5.85 -6.17 -14.90
N LEU A 710 -4.62 -5.99 -14.37
CA LEU A 710 -3.46 -5.61 -15.15
C LEU A 710 -2.96 -6.77 -16.01
N PRO A 711 -2.54 -6.51 -17.26
CA PRO A 711 -1.90 -7.53 -18.08
C PRO A 711 -0.47 -7.83 -17.57
N VAL A 712 -0.05 -9.08 -17.75
CA VAL A 712 1.35 -9.49 -17.56
C VAL A 712 1.85 -10.20 -18.82
N HIS A 713 3.16 -10.12 -19.03
CA HIS A 713 3.86 -10.75 -20.14
C HIS A 713 4.92 -11.72 -19.60
N HIS A 714 6.00 -11.97 -20.32
CA HIS A 714 6.96 -13.01 -19.93
C HIS A 714 7.54 -12.82 -18.51
N GLY A 715 7.97 -11.60 -18.18
CA GLY A 715 8.51 -11.31 -16.84
C GLY A 715 7.49 -11.44 -15.72
N GLY A 716 6.28 -10.98 -15.97
CA GLY A 716 5.17 -11.08 -15.04
C GLY A 716 4.70 -12.52 -14.84
N TRP A 717 4.74 -13.35 -15.87
CA TRP A 717 4.42 -14.78 -15.76
C TRP A 717 5.41 -15.56 -14.88
N ILE A 718 6.70 -15.17 -14.88
CA ILE A 718 7.66 -15.74 -13.92
C ILE A 718 7.24 -15.40 -12.49
N PHE A 719 6.89 -14.13 -12.24
CA PHE A 719 6.42 -13.69 -10.92
C PHE A 719 5.18 -14.47 -10.46
N VAL A 720 4.15 -14.56 -11.31
CA VAL A 720 2.90 -15.29 -11.01
C VAL A 720 3.17 -16.78 -10.81
N GLY A 721 4.04 -17.38 -11.62
CA GLY A 721 4.43 -18.79 -11.49
C GLY A 721 5.15 -19.09 -10.19
N MET A 722 6.08 -18.22 -9.76
CA MET A 722 6.74 -18.35 -8.45
C MET A 722 5.75 -18.18 -7.30
N ALA A 723 4.80 -17.25 -7.42
CA ALA A 723 3.74 -17.06 -6.45
C ALA A 723 2.81 -18.29 -6.33
N LEU A 724 2.49 -18.95 -7.46
CA LEU A 724 1.71 -20.19 -7.45
C LEU A 724 2.42 -21.32 -6.70
N LEU A 725 3.75 -21.32 -6.70
CA LEU A 725 4.57 -22.33 -6.04
C LEU A 725 5.07 -21.88 -4.66
N HIS A 726 4.62 -20.77 -4.14
CA HIS A 726 5.03 -20.22 -2.85
C HIS A 726 4.63 -21.12 -1.66
N ASP A 727 5.31 -21.01 -0.51
CA ASP A 727 5.04 -21.81 0.68
C ASP A 727 3.72 -21.41 1.38
N LYS A 728 3.32 -20.14 1.33
CA LYS A 728 2.07 -19.64 1.91
C LYS A 728 0.89 -19.87 0.97
N LYS A 729 -0.16 -20.45 1.53
CA LYS A 729 -1.38 -20.76 0.79
C LYS A 729 -2.07 -19.50 0.26
N GLU A 730 -2.10 -18.41 1.04
CA GLU A 730 -2.74 -17.15 0.66
C GLU A 730 -2.11 -16.55 -0.62
N THR A 731 -0.79 -16.65 -0.77
CA THR A 731 -0.07 -16.21 -1.98
C THR A 731 -0.42 -17.09 -3.16
N ARG A 732 -0.46 -18.43 -2.97
CA ARG A 732 -0.87 -19.38 -4.03
C ARG A 732 -2.32 -19.17 -4.46
N ASP A 733 -3.23 -18.86 -3.52
CA ASP A 733 -4.63 -18.61 -3.83
C ASP A 733 -4.80 -17.37 -4.73
N LEU A 734 -4.08 -16.26 -4.45
CA LEU A 734 -4.06 -15.06 -5.30
C LEU A 734 -3.50 -15.34 -6.70
N ALA A 735 -2.38 -16.06 -6.79
CA ALA A 735 -1.78 -16.44 -8.07
C ALA A 735 -2.73 -17.36 -8.86
N THR A 736 -3.39 -18.30 -8.19
CA THR A 736 -4.40 -19.16 -8.80
C THR A 736 -5.55 -18.34 -9.38
N GLU A 737 -6.09 -17.39 -8.62
CA GLU A 737 -7.15 -16.50 -9.09
C GLU A 737 -6.73 -15.73 -10.33
N TYR A 738 -5.52 -15.17 -10.36
CA TYR A 738 -5.02 -14.43 -11.51
C TYR A 738 -4.87 -15.34 -12.76
N ILE A 739 -4.32 -16.55 -12.60
CA ILE A 739 -4.20 -17.53 -13.70
C ILE A 739 -5.57 -17.93 -14.24
N LEU A 740 -6.56 -18.15 -13.37
CA LEU A 740 -7.93 -18.50 -13.79
C LEU A 740 -8.58 -17.37 -14.59
N ARG A 741 -8.37 -16.12 -14.21
CA ARG A 741 -8.83 -14.95 -14.99
C ARG A 741 -8.15 -14.89 -16.37
N ALA A 742 -6.84 -15.12 -16.43
CA ALA A 742 -6.11 -15.15 -17.69
C ALA A 742 -6.59 -16.28 -18.63
N ILE A 743 -6.85 -17.49 -18.07
CA ILE A 743 -7.45 -18.59 -18.83
C ILE A 743 -8.83 -18.22 -19.37
N SER A 744 -9.65 -17.52 -18.58
CA SER A 744 -10.98 -17.08 -19.01
C SER A 744 -10.95 -16.04 -20.13
N ARG A 745 -9.87 -15.27 -20.25
CA ARG A 745 -9.60 -14.29 -21.31
C ARG A 745 -8.91 -14.87 -22.55
N ASP A 746 -8.67 -16.18 -22.56
CA ASP A 746 -7.95 -16.87 -23.64
C ASP A 746 -6.51 -16.33 -23.88
N GLU A 747 -5.82 -15.91 -22.81
CA GLU A 747 -4.43 -15.45 -22.91
C GLU A 747 -3.49 -16.59 -23.23
N ASP A 748 -2.39 -16.29 -23.96
CA ASP A 748 -1.34 -17.26 -24.22
C ASP A 748 -0.50 -17.50 -22.94
N LEU A 749 -0.68 -18.66 -22.33
CA LEU A 749 0.01 -19.09 -21.13
C LEU A 749 1.15 -20.08 -21.39
N SER A 750 1.55 -20.27 -22.65
CA SER A 750 2.58 -21.25 -23.02
C SER A 750 3.91 -21.00 -22.29
N TYR A 751 4.28 -19.74 -22.12
CA TYR A 751 5.49 -19.37 -21.38
C TYR A 751 5.41 -19.78 -19.90
N LEU A 752 4.28 -19.50 -19.24
CA LEU A 752 4.04 -19.91 -17.85
C LEU A 752 4.06 -21.43 -17.70
N GLN A 753 3.46 -22.18 -18.65
CA GLN A 753 3.45 -23.65 -18.64
C GLN A 753 4.87 -24.21 -18.64
N HIS A 754 5.72 -23.71 -19.51
CA HIS A 754 7.13 -24.15 -19.60
C HIS A 754 7.92 -23.75 -18.36
N PHE A 755 7.74 -22.54 -17.86
CA PHE A 755 8.38 -22.06 -16.65
C PHE A 755 8.04 -22.94 -15.43
N LEU A 756 6.75 -23.23 -15.20
CA LEU A 756 6.31 -24.08 -14.09
C LEU A 756 6.88 -25.49 -14.22
N ALA A 757 6.86 -26.06 -15.42
CA ALA A 757 7.41 -27.37 -15.70
C ALA A 757 8.91 -27.46 -15.36
N ASP A 758 9.67 -26.44 -15.74
CA ASP A 758 11.11 -26.39 -15.50
C ASP A 758 11.45 -26.23 -14.01
N ILE A 759 10.82 -25.29 -13.31
CA ILE A 759 11.03 -25.06 -11.87
C ILE A 759 10.72 -26.33 -11.05
N LEU A 760 9.65 -27.04 -11.39
CA LEU A 760 9.27 -28.29 -10.73
C LEU A 760 10.28 -29.41 -11.03
N ALA A 761 10.74 -29.53 -12.28
CA ALA A 761 11.73 -30.53 -12.69
C ALA A 761 13.09 -30.28 -12.03
N GLN A 762 13.52 -29.05 -11.90
CA GLN A 762 14.75 -28.66 -11.23
C GLN A 762 14.69 -28.72 -9.70
N LYS A 763 13.54 -29.05 -9.12
CA LYS A 763 13.32 -29.23 -7.66
C LYS A 763 13.52 -27.92 -6.85
N LEU A 764 13.28 -26.77 -7.44
CA LEU A 764 13.35 -25.51 -6.72
C LEU A 764 12.24 -25.44 -5.66
N THR A 765 11.06 -25.95 -6.00
CA THR A 765 9.90 -25.97 -5.11
C THR A 765 9.31 -27.39 -4.97
N PRO A 766 8.63 -27.69 -3.85
CA PRO A 766 7.95 -28.98 -3.68
C PRO A 766 6.79 -29.15 -4.66
N ILE A 767 6.73 -30.31 -5.35
CA ILE A 767 5.64 -30.65 -6.30
C ILE A 767 4.25 -30.55 -5.66
N ASN A 768 4.12 -30.86 -4.36
CA ASN A 768 2.82 -30.81 -3.68
C ASN A 768 2.14 -29.45 -3.76
N ARG A 769 2.87 -28.36 -3.88
CA ARG A 769 2.31 -27.02 -4.04
C ARG A 769 1.56 -26.87 -5.37
N PHE A 770 2.08 -27.47 -6.42
CA PHE A 770 1.40 -27.50 -7.73
C PHE A 770 0.25 -28.54 -7.76
N VAL A 771 0.37 -29.64 -7.03
CA VAL A 771 -0.71 -30.64 -6.90
C VAL A 771 -1.98 -30.01 -6.33
N GLU A 772 -1.88 -29.06 -5.40
CA GLU A 772 -3.04 -28.32 -4.90
C GLU A 772 -3.80 -27.58 -6.02
N PHE A 773 -3.09 -27.04 -7.00
CA PHE A 773 -3.71 -26.42 -8.19
C PHE A 773 -4.33 -27.49 -9.12
N LEU A 774 -3.72 -28.66 -9.26
CA LEU A 774 -4.27 -29.77 -10.05
C LEU A 774 -5.55 -30.38 -9.44
N ASP A 775 -5.58 -30.49 -8.12
CA ASP A 775 -6.69 -31.10 -7.36
C ASP A 775 -7.89 -30.14 -7.21
N MET A 776 -7.77 -28.91 -7.72
CA MET A 776 -8.87 -27.93 -7.70
C MET A 776 -10.09 -28.48 -8.48
N PRO A 777 -11.27 -28.52 -7.86
CA PRO A 777 -12.47 -29.02 -8.52
C PRO A 777 -12.89 -28.08 -9.66
N THR A 778 -12.65 -28.49 -10.90
CA THR A 778 -13.04 -27.73 -12.08
C THR A 778 -13.67 -28.64 -13.14
N ARG A 779 -14.70 -28.12 -13.85
CA ARG A 779 -15.27 -28.72 -15.05
C ARG A 779 -14.86 -27.94 -16.32
N ASP A 780 -14.18 -26.81 -16.16
CA ASP A 780 -13.76 -25.97 -17.29
C ASP A 780 -12.66 -26.69 -18.10
N PRO A 781 -12.91 -26.97 -19.38
CA PRO A 781 -11.96 -27.65 -20.25
C PRO A 781 -10.68 -26.84 -20.48
N LYS A 782 -10.76 -25.49 -20.44
CA LYS A 782 -9.60 -24.63 -20.61
C LYS A 782 -8.62 -24.77 -19.44
N ILE A 783 -9.16 -24.81 -18.20
CA ILE A 783 -8.34 -25.01 -16.99
C ILE A 783 -7.69 -26.37 -17.04
N LYS A 784 -8.42 -27.43 -17.41
CA LYS A 784 -7.86 -28.77 -17.57
C LYS A 784 -6.80 -28.84 -18.64
N ALA A 785 -6.98 -28.12 -19.76
CA ALA A 785 -5.98 -28.05 -20.83
C ALA A 785 -4.69 -27.40 -20.33
N PHE A 786 -4.77 -26.29 -19.60
CA PHE A 786 -3.61 -25.64 -18.99
C PHE A 786 -2.89 -26.57 -18.01
N GLN A 787 -3.62 -27.20 -17.07
CA GLN A 787 -3.06 -28.16 -16.11
C GLN A 787 -2.33 -29.31 -16.82
N LYS A 788 -2.95 -29.87 -17.85
CA LYS A 788 -2.40 -30.95 -18.66
C LYS A 788 -1.12 -30.52 -19.36
N ALA A 789 -1.10 -29.36 -20.00
CA ALA A 789 0.06 -28.84 -20.70
C ALA A 789 1.29 -28.66 -19.79
N VAL A 790 1.09 -28.17 -18.55
CA VAL A 790 2.18 -28.09 -17.56
C VAL A 790 2.73 -29.46 -17.22
N VAL A 791 1.87 -30.45 -16.96
CA VAL A 791 2.31 -31.80 -16.63
C VAL A 791 3.02 -32.48 -17.80
N GLU A 792 2.50 -32.32 -19.03
CA GLU A 792 3.12 -32.85 -20.24
C GLU A 792 4.50 -32.26 -20.52
N ALA A 793 4.68 -30.94 -20.28
CA ALA A 793 5.98 -30.28 -20.36
C ALA A 793 6.95 -30.72 -19.25
N TYR A 794 6.44 -30.97 -18.04
CA TYR A 794 7.24 -31.38 -16.88
C TYR A 794 7.85 -32.79 -17.04
N LEU A 795 7.09 -33.77 -17.54
CA LEU A 795 7.51 -35.18 -17.54
C LEU A 795 8.86 -35.42 -18.25
N PRO A 796 9.11 -34.94 -19.49
CA PRO A 796 10.38 -35.13 -20.17
C PRO A 796 11.55 -34.41 -19.49
N LEU A 797 11.31 -33.31 -18.81
CA LEU A 797 12.33 -32.57 -18.05
C LEU A 797 12.71 -33.33 -16.77
N ALA A 798 11.74 -33.89 -16.08
CA ALA A 798 11.96 -34.72 -14.89
C ALA A 798 12.69 -36.05 -15.18
N GLU A 799 12.46 -36.66 -16.37
CA GLU A 799 13.17 -37.86 -16.81
C GLU A 799 14.67 -37.62 -17.05
N LYS A 800 15.05 -36.40 -17.43
CA LYS A 800 16.47 -36.03 -17.64
C LYS A 800 17.24 -35.84 -16.33
N GLN A 801 16.55 -35.71 -15.19
CA GLN A 801 17.19 -35.53 -13.89
C GLN A 801 17.78 -36.82 -13.37
N GLU A 802 19.03 -36.83 -12.85
CA GLU A 802 19.66 -38.00 -12.23
C GLU A 802 18.78 -38.63 -11.13
N LYS A 803 18.12 -37.79 -10.35
CA LYS A 803 17.18 -38.22 -9.33
C LYS A 803 15.86 -37.47 -9.53
N LYS A 804 14.79 -38.23 -9.75
CA LYS A 804 13.46 -37.65 -9.94
C LYS A 804 13.01 -36.81 -8.73
N PRO A 805 12.25 -35.72 -8.94
CA PRO A 805 11.67 -34.92 -7.85
C PRO A 805 10.80 -35.78 -6.91
N THR A 806 10.80 -35.45 -5.63
CA THR A 806 9.90 -36.08 -4.65
C THR A 806 8.43 -35.85 -5.07
N ASN A 807 7.61 -36.92 -4.98
CA ASN A 807 6.23 -36.92 -5.45
C ASN A 807 6.02 -36.82 -6.99
N HIS A 808 7.06 -37.03 -7.80
CA HIS A 808 6.96 -37.13 -9.27
C HIS A 808 5.80 -38.01 -9.73
N LYS A 809 5.60 -39.17 -9.09
CA LYS A 809 4.52 -40.12 -9.42
C LYS A 809 3.11 -39.51 -9.31
N LYS A 810 2.89 -38.50 -8.47
CA LYS A 810 1.59 -37.81 -8.37
C LYS A 810 1.21 -37.11 -9.66
N LEU A 811 2.18 -36.39 -10.28
CA LEU A 811 1.95 -35.71 -11.55
C LEU A 811 1.78 -36.72 -12.71
N ALA A 812 2.62 -37.78 -12.75
CA ALA A 812 2.49 -38.81 -13.76
C ALA A 812 1.15 -39.56 -13.69
N ASN A 813 0.66 -39.89 -12.50
CA ASN A 813 -0.61 -40.56 -12.30
C ASN A 813 -1.80 -39.63 -12.62
N TRP A 814 -1.71 -38.32 -12.31
CA TRP A 814 -2.77 -37.35 -12.60
C TRP A 814 -3.06 -37.25 -14.10
N LEU A 815 -2.04 -37.40 -14.95
CA LEU A 815 -2.21 -37.36 -16.41
C LEU A 815 -2.98 -38.60 -16.95
N ILE A 816 -2.96 -39.72 -16.22
CA ILE A 816 -3.59 -40.99 -16.60
C ILE A 816 -5.03 -41.10 -16.04
N SER A 817 -5.32 -40.35 -14.96
CA SER A 817 -6.64 -40.30 -14.34
C SER A 817 -7.58 -39.37 -15.08
#